data_0f9240fbbd4e87b447e378663f83ed11
#
_entry.id   0f9240fbbd4e87b447e378663f83ed11
#
_cell.length_a   1.000
_cell.length_b   1.000
_cell.length_c   1.000
_cell.angle_alpha   90.00
_cell.angle_beta   90.00
_cell.angle_gamma   90.00
#
_symmetry.space_group_name_H-M   'P 1'
#
loop_
_entity.id
_entity.type
_entity.pdbx_description
1 polymer ?
#
loop_
_entity_poly.entity_id
_entity_poly.type
_entity_poly.pdbx_seq_one_letter_code
_entity_poly.pdbx_strand_id
1 'polypeptide(L)'
;MDFSIISEIPGRSRIKLAGPVPQADYDSLLKVASSLPYITSVKIYGRIGQMAVTYEPAMRKKALDSLTTIDAEAIEQVRSTYTVDLAPRTNALFMDLAMIIGGHYARRWFLPTPIRTILTAIRFWPFLREGLRALMRGKLTVPVLDAAAIGISFVKRQPKTAGETMFLLRIGETLEDYTNAVSENELINSLLDVPDKAQKVEGDTETCVPTTSLVAGDLVAVRTGMSICIDGVIEKGVAMVNQATLTGEPLAVERTVGDDVFAGTVVEEGEILVRVKQDANTTKLRSIVNLVETADSLKSEGQSRMEKMADRIVPWNFLLAGIVALTTRSLVKTSAALMVDYSCALKLTGSLAVMTAMSNAARAGMMVKGAKYFEAFAKADTIVFDKTGTLTEATPELATVLTTDGWSEDEVLRLAACLEEHFPHPVARAVVRGAEERDLKHRERHAEVEYIVAHGLVSSLEGKRVLIGSAHFVIDDEGAHISKDALARVQEKMQGLSPLYLAVDGEIVGVLGVHDPLKPNVAEVITELKGMGIKHVVMLTGDTYKTAERIAQEAGIDEFGADLLPEDKYEYLKKLKAEGRTIAMVGDGINDSPALNLADVGLAMGQGSDIAKEVADIVLSDTNLRSLINLRILSEGLTKRLTSSFKNVMCFNSGLLALGITGVITPQASSFLHNASTIGFGLRNTRSYLPSQEKKEGTETKAKPKDEPKAKLKGAPKALPEDRTSTPPKKTKE
;
A
#
# COMPACT_ATOMS: atom_id res chain seq x y z
N MET A 1 32.60 -18.41 -17.12
CA MET A 1 31.38 -19.22 -16.87
C MET A 1 31.22 -20.25 -17.97
N ASP A 2 31.01 -21.54 -17.65
CA ASP A 2 30.81 -22.60 -18.64
C ASP A 2 29.32 -22.80 -18.92
N PHE A 3 28.96 -22.92 -20.19
CA PHE A 3 27.59 -23.11 -20.64
C PHE A 3 27.48 -23.94 -21.92
N SER A 4 26.30 -24.49 -22.18
CA SER A 4 25.97 -25.17 -23.43
C SER A 4 24.80 -24.47 -24.13
N ILE A 5 24.81 -24.36 -25.44
CA ILE A 5 23.74 -23.75 -26.21
C ILE A 5 22.61 -24.79 -26.38
N ILE A 6 21.39 -24.44 -25.95
CA ILE A 6 20.20 -25.31 -26.06
C ILE A 6 19.45 -25.03 -27.37
N SER A 7 19.23 -23.78 -27.69
CA SER A 7 18.58 -23.33 -28.91
C SER A 7 19.08 -21.97 -29.33
N GLU A 8 19.05 -21.72 -30.63
CA GLU A 8 19.57 -20.49 -31.21
C GLU A 8 18.71 -20.06 -32.39
N ILE A 9 18.43 -18.76 -32.43
CA ILE A 9 17.85 -18.06 -33.57
C ILE A 9 18.73 -16.84 -33.89
N PRO A 10 18.69 -16.27 -35.09
CA PRO A 10 19.45 -15.08 -35.40
C PRO A 10 19.21 -13.96 -34.35
N GLY A 11 20.32 -13.54 -33.69
CA GLY A 11 20.28 -12.49 -32.66
C GLY A 11 19.92 -12.95 -31.24
N ARG A 12 19.62 -14.24 -31.02
CA ARG A 12 19.27 -14.73 -29.67
C ARG A 12 19.71 -16.18 -29.46
N SER A 13 20.46 -16.45 -28.40
CA SER A 13 20.84 -17.79 -27.96
C SER A 13 20.25 -18.11 -26.59
N ARG A 14 19.75 -19.34 -26.46
CA ARG A 14 19.35 -19.89 -25.17
C ARG A 14 20.41 -20.87 -24.71
N ILE A 15 20.99 -20.61 -23.56
CA ILE A 15 22.12 -21.36 -23.02
C ILE A 15 21.72 -22.03 -21.69
N LYS A 16 22.33 -23.20 -21.44
CA LYS A 16 22.23 -23.91 -20.18
C LYS A 16 23.51 -23.72 -19.39
N LEU A 17 23.42 -23.28 -18.17
CA LEU A 17 24.54 -23.08 -17.27
C LEU A 17 25.07 -24.44 -16.78
N ALA A 18 26.37 -24.56 -16.56
CA ALA A 18 27.02 -25.81 -16.16
C ALA A 18 26.65 -26.27 -14.74
N GLY A 19 26.08 -25.37 -13.91
CA GLY A 19 25.60 -25.67 -12.56
C GLY A 19 24.40 -24.85 -12.18
N PRO A 20 23.67 -25.23 -11.11
CA PRO A 20 22.57 -24.40 -10.57
C PRO A 20 23.15 -23.11 -9.99
N VAL A 21 22.63 -21.98 -10.42
CA VAL A 21 22.95 -20.67 -9.83
C VAL A 21 22.07 -20.50 -8.60
N PRO A 22 22.61 -20.18 -7.42
CA PRO A 22 21.79 -19.86 -6.25
C PRO A 22 20.86 -18.69 -6.55
N GLN A 23 19.64 -18.71 -6.03
CA GLN A 23 18.64 -17.66 -6.27
C GLN A 23 19.13 -16.27 -5.84
N ALA A 24 19.98 -16.22 -4.81
CA ALA A 24 20.63 -14.99 -4.34
C ALA A 24 21.60 -14.36 -5.34
N ASP A 25 22.08 -15.12 -6.33
CA ASP A 25 23.07 -14.65 -7.31
C ASP A 25 22.45 -14.31 -8.66
N TYR A 26 21.10 -14.48 -8.84
CA TYR A 26 20.46 -14.22 -10.13
C TYR A 26 20.57 -12.78 -10.57
N ASP A 27 20.34 -11.83 -9.66
CA ASP A 27 20.39 -10.41 -9.97
C ASP A 27 21.83 -9.95 -10.26
N SER A 28 22.79 -10.46 -9.52
CA SER A 28 24.22 -10.19 -9.76
C SER A 28 24.67 -10.77 -11.10
N LEU A 29 24.29 -12.01 -11.40
CA LEU A 29 24.61 -12.65 -12.68
C LEU A 29 23.91 -11.94 -13.86
N LEU A 30 22.66 -11.53 -13.70
CA LEU A 30 21.92 -10.77 -14.70
C LEU A 30 22.63 -9.46 -15.03
N LYS A 31 23.07 -8.72 -14.01
CA LYS A 31 23.79 -7.45 -14.16
C LYS A 31 25.15 -7.62 -14.80
N VAL A 32 25.94 -8.59 -14.34
CA VAL A 32 27.23 -8.90 -14.96
C VAL A 32 27.06 -9.26 -16.43
N ALA A 33 26.12 -10.15 -16.74
CA ALA A 33 25.89 -10.58 -18.10
C ALA A 33 25.34 -9.46 -19.00
N SER A 34 24.50 -8.58 -18.46
CA SER A 34 23.95 -7.43 -19.19
C SER A 34 24.93 -6.29 -19.37
N SER A 35 25.99 -6.20 -18.55
CA SER A 35 27.07 -5.20 -18.71
C SER A 35 28.12 -5.58 -19.71
N LEU A 36 28.09 -6.81 -20.25
CA LEU A 36 29.10 -7.28 -21.21
C LEU A 36 28.89 -6.60 -22.58
N PRO A 37 30.01 -6.26 -23.26
CA PRO A 37 29.95 -5.70 -24.61
C PRO A 37 29.31 -6.70 -25.58
N TYR A 38 28.54 -6.20 -26.53
CA TYR A 38 27.83 -6.97 -27.58
C TYR A 38 26.58 -7.73 -27.11
N ILE A 39 26.18 -7.65 -25.84
CA ILE A 39 24.94 -8.23 -25.32
C ILE A 39 23.88 -7.13 -25.18
N THR A 40 22.74 -7.33 -25.81
CA THR A 40 21.63 -6.37 -25.81
C THR A 40 20.65 -6.62 -24.67
N SER A 41 20.35 -7.87 -24.38
CA SER A 41 19.52 -8.25 -23.24
C SER A 41 19.80 -9.65 -22.75
N VAL A 42 19.52 -9.88 -21.45
CA VAL A 42 19.70 -11.17 -20.80
C VAL A 42 18.44 -11.51 -20.01
N LYS A 43 17.98 -12.77 -20.08
CA LYS A 43 16.89 -13.28 -19.26
C LYS A 43 17.29 -14.60 -18.61
N ILE A 44 17.28 -14.65 -17.28
CA ILE A 44 17.66 -15.85 -16.52
C ILE A 44 16.40 -16.65 -16.16
N TYR A 45 16.40 -17.94 -16.43
CA TYR A 45 15.39 -18.92 -16.06
C TYR A 45 15.94 -19.79 -14.93
N GLY A 46 15.99 -19.23 -13.73
CA GLY A 46 16.73 -19.82 -12.62
C GLY A 46 16.28 -21.21 -12.20
N ARG A 47 14.96 -21.49 -12.19
CA ARG A 47 14.41 -22.81 -11.83
C ARG A 47 14.92 -23.95 -12.72
N ILE A 48 15.31 -23.66 -13.94
CA ILE A 48 15.78 -24.67 -14.93
C ILE A 48 17.25 -24.49 -15.30
N GLY A 49 17.97 -23.56 -14.65
CA GLY A 49 19.39 -23.29 -14.90
C GLY A 49 19.68 -22.83 -16.31
N GLN A 50 18.81 -22.05 -16.91
CA GLN A 50 18.96 -21.55 -18.28
C GLN A 50 19.02 -20.03 -18.33
N MET A 51 19.68 -19.49 -19.37
CA MET A 51 19.75 -18.06 -19.65
C MET A 51 19.53 -17.83 -21.14
N ALA A 52 18.69 -16.85 -21.48
CA ALA A 52 18.54 -16.38 -22.85
C ALA A 52 19.30 -15.07 -23.02
N VAL A 53 20.11 -14.99 -24.04
CA VAL A 53 20.98 -13.84 -24.34
C VAL A 53 20.65 -13.34 -25.73
N THR A 54 20.39 -12.04 -25.84
CA THR A 54 20.13 -11.37 -27.12
C THR A 54 21.31 -10.51 -27.49
N TYR A 55 21.70 -10.53 -28.76
CA TYR A 55 22.85 -9.82 -29.28
C TYR A 55 22.65 -9.48 -30.78
N GLU A 56 23.41 -8.56 -31.29
CA GLU A 56 23.38 -8.25 -32.72
C GLU A 56 23.89 -9.47 -33.54
N PRO A 57 23.14 -9.96 -34.58
CA PRO A 57 23.48 -11.18 -35.29
C PRO A 57 24.91 -11.23 -35.82
N ALA A 58 25.47 -10.08 -36.26
CA ALA A 58 26.83 -9.95 -36.74
C ALA A 58 27.89 -10.13 -35.63
N MET A 59 27.54 -9.93 -34.37
CA MET A 59 28.45 -9.98 -33.22
C MET A 59 28.34 -11.27 -32.41
N ARG A 60 27.60 -12.28 -32.89
CA ARG A 60 27.33 -13.55 -32.21
C ARG A 60 28.53 -14.15 -31.48
N LYS A 61 29.65 -14.33 -32.21
CA LYS A 61 30.86 -14.97 -31.64
C LYS A 61 31.40 -14.16 -30.46
N LYS A 62 31.52 -12.84 -30.63
CA LYS A 62 32.03 -11.95 -29.60
C LYS A 62 31.10 -11.87 -28.36
N ALA A 63 29.81 -11.91 -28.58
CA ALA A 63 28.82 -11.91 -27.48
C ALA A 63 28.89 -13.21 -26.66
N LEU A 64 28.99 -14.37 -27.32
CA LEU A 64 29.10 -15.65 -26.63
C LEU A 64 30.49 -15.83 -25.96
N ASP A 65 31.56 -15.38 -26.58
CA ASP A 65 32.89 -15.39 -25.99
C ASP A 65 32.97 -14.48 -24.75
N SER A 66 32.27 -13.33 -24.75
CA SER A 66 32.25 -12.45 -23.59
C SER A 66 31.53 -13.08 -22.38
N LEU A 67 30.57 -14.00 -22.58
CA LEU A 67 29.95 -14.73 -21.47
C LEU A 67 30.90 -15.69 -20.76
N THR A 68 31.89 -16.21 -21.44
CA THR A 68 32.91 -17.10 -20.84
C THR A 68 33.81 -16.36 -19.84
N THR A 69 33.93 -15.04 -19.96
CA THR A 69 34.76 -14.22 -19.05
C THR A 69 34.10 -13.96 -17.70
N ILE A 70 32.80 -14.30 -17.53
CA ILE A 70 32.15 -14.19 -16.24
C ILE A 70 32.70 -15.25 -15.29
N ASP A 71 33.38 -14.84 -14.25
CA ASP A 71 33.88 -15.69 -13.17
C ASP A 71 33.08 -15.44 -11.85
N ALA A 72 33.33 -16.27 -10.86
CA ALA A 72 32.69 -16.13 -9.56
C ALA A 72 33.06 -14.82 -8.84
N GLU A 73 34.28 -14.32 -9.12
CA GLU A 73 34.80 -13.08 -8.54
C GLU A 73 34.08 -11.85 -9.11
N ALA A 74 33.76 -11.85 -10.41
CA ALA A 74 32.95 -10.80 -11.04
C ALA A 74 31.50 -10.76 -10.48
N ILE A 75 30.90 -11.93 -10.22
CA ILE A 75 29.57 -12.04 -9.60
C ILE A 75 29.62 -11.53 -8.15
N GLU A 76 30.65 -11.93 -7.40
CA GLU A 76 30.83 -11.50 -5.99
C GLU A 76 31.15 -9.98 -5.91
N GLN A 77 31.91 -9.45 -6.84
CA GLN A 77 32.23 -8.02 -6.92
C GLN A 77 30.98 -7.17 -7.22
N VAL A 78 30.10 -7.63 -8.11
CA VAL A 78 28.80 -7.01 -8.35
C VAL A 78 27.87 -7.21 -7.17
N ARG A 79 27.85 -8.37 -6.53
CA ARG A 79 27.11 -8.64 -5.31
C ARG A 79 27.55 -7.73 -4.16
N SER A 80 28.85 -7.52 -3.99
CA SER A 80 29.39 -6.58 -2.98
C SER A 80 29.12 -5.11 -3.30
N THR A 81 28.96 -4.78 -4.59
CA THR A 81 28.66 -3.41 -5.05
C THR A 81 27.16 -3.11 -5.03
N TYR A 82 26.30 -4.14 -5.12
CA TYR A 82 24.82 -4.01 -5.22
C TYR A 82 24.03 -4.62 -4.07
N THR A 83 24.67 -5.08 -3.00
CA THR A 83 23.95 -5.08 -1.71
C THR A 83 23.62 -3.64 -1.45
N VAL A 84 22.32 -3.33 -1.64
CA VAL A 84 21.74 -2.01 -1.39
C VAL A 84 22.42 -1.41 -0.19
N ASP A 85 22.87 -0.19 -0.31
CA ASP A 85 23.74 0.59 0.59
C ASP A 85 23.33 0.67 2.06
N LEU A 86 23.05 -0.45 2.69
CA LEU A 86 23.26 -0.63 4.12
C LEU A 86 24.76 -0.66 4.46
N ALA A 87 25.60 -1.05 3.50
CA ALA A 87 27.05 -1.17 3.71
C ALA A 87 27.72 0.16 4.11
N PRO A 88 27.51 1.32 3.47
CA PRO A 88 28.13 2.56 3.91
C PRO A 88 27.58 3.03 5.26
N ARG A 89 26.29 2.84 5.56
CA ARG A 89 25.72 3.24 6.85
C ARG A 89 26.04 2.25 7.96
N THR A 90 26.07 0.96 7.69
CA THR A 90 26.53 -0.07 8.62
C THR A 90 28.03 0.11 8.90
N ASN A 91 28.83 0.40 7.88
CA ASN A 91 30.22 0.74 8.04
C ASN A 91 30.41 2.07 8.82
N ALA A 92 29.58 3.07 8.57
CA ALA A 92 29.56 4.31 9.34
C ALA A 92 29.23 4.04 10.82
N LEU A 93 28.19 3.22 11.12
CA LEU A 93 27.90 2.80 12.48
C LEU A 93 29.10 2.09 13.14
N PHE A 94 29.69 1.11 12.46
CA PHE A 94 30.87 0.41 12.97
C PHE A 94 32.03 1.37 13.21
N MET A 95 32.26 2.32 12.31
CA MET A 95 33.27 3.35 12.48
C MET A 95 32.98 4.28 13.64
N ASP A 96 31.74 4.73 13.80
CA ASP A 96 31.33 5.59 14.89
C ASP A 96 31.42 4.85 16.23
N LEU A 97 30.92 3.62 16.31
CA LEU A 97 31.07 2.78 17.50
C LEU A 97 32.53 2.48 17.78
N ALA A 98 33.35 2.16 16.77
CA ALA A 98 34.79 1.93 16.92
C ALA A 98 35.51 3.18 17.42
N MET A 99 35.16 4.38 16.92
CA MET A 99 35.69 5.64 17.36
C MET A 99 35.26 6.00 18.83
N ILE A 100 34.00 5.74 19.17
CA ILE A 100 33.47 5.94 20.50
C ILE A 100 34.16 5.00 21.50
N ILE A 101 34.20 3.68 21.17
CA ILE A 101 34.78 2.65 22.01
C ILE A 101 36.31 2.82 22.07
N GLY A 102 36.98 2.88 20.94
CA GLY A 102 38.42 3.05 20.83
C GLY A 102 38.90 4.34 21.50
N GLY A 103 38.19 5.44 21.25
CA GLY A 103 38.48 6.72 21.89
C GLY A 103 38.23 6.71 23.41
N HIS A 104 37.27 5.94 23.93
CA HIS A 104 37.07 5.76 25.38
C HIS A 104 38.23 5.01 26.02
N TYR A 105 38.63 3.85 25.46
CA TYR A 105 39.70 3.04 25.98
C TYR A 105 41.08 3.67 25.76
N ALA A 106 41.35 4.33 24.63
CA ALA A 106 42.57 5.03 24.35
C ALA A 106 42.82 6.14 25.41
N ARG A 107 41.80 6.93 25.72
CA ARG A 107 41.88 7.92 26.79
C ARG A 107 42.12 7.28 28.16
N ARG A 108 41.56 6.11 28.42
CA ARG A 108 41.72 5.39 29.68
C ARG A 108 43.14 4.86 29.86
N TRP A 109 43.78 4.41 28.79
CA TRP A 109 45.11 3.78 28.85
C TRP A 109 46.26 4.75 28.64
N PHE A 110 46.09 5.76 27.80
CA PHE A 110 47.21 6.64 27.40
C PHE A 110 47.18 8.02 28.09
N LEU A 111 46.06 8.46 28.70
CA LEU A 111 46.02 9.78 29.31
C LEU A 111 46.12 9.73 30.84
N PRO A 112 46.99 10.58 31.43
CA PRO A 112 47.08 10.79 32.89
C PRO A 112 45.73 11.24 33.47
N THR A 113 45.46 10.83 34.72
CA THR A 113 44.17 11.10 35.39
C THR A 113 43.75 12.58 35.40
N PRO A 114 44.64 13.58 35.60
CA PRO A 114 44.23 14.99 35.59
C PRO A 114 43.70 15.44 34.23
N ILE A 115 44.40 15.07 33.15
CA ILE A 115 44.02 15.42 31.78
C ILE A 115 42.68 14.74 31.42
N ARG A 116 42.52 13.48 31.78
CA ARG A 116 41.29 12.73 31.60
C ARG A 116 40.11 13.39 32.30
N THR A 117 40.30 13.89 33.52
CA THR A 117 39.25 14.61 34.28
C THR A 117 38.80 15.88 33.56
N ILE A 118 39.77 16.67 33.07
CA ILE A 118 39.50 17.92 32.35
C ILE A 118 38.70 17.59 31.03
N LEU A 119 39.17 16.61 30.27
CA LEU A 119 38.48 16.19 29.06
C LEU A 119 37.06 15.66 29.34
N THR A 120 36.85 14.94 30.44
CA THR A 120 35.52 14.50 30.86
C THR A 120 34.62 15.68 31.21
N ALA A 121 35.11 16.69 31.86
CA ALA A 121 34.37 17.91 32.16
C ALA A 121 34.01 18.71 30.89
N ILE A 122 34.93 18.82 29.94
CA ILE A 122 34.65 19.45 28.62
C ILE A 122 33.55 18.68 27.88
N ARG A 123 33.59 17.36 27.91
CA ARG A 123 32.57 16.48 27.23
C ARG A 123 31.22 16.52 27.95
N PHE A 124 31.15 16.90 29.20
CA PHE A 124 29.89 17.10 29.90
C PHE A 124 29.18 18.39 29.49
N TRP A 125 29.90 19.37 28.93
CA TRP A 125 29.33 20.66 28.54
C TRP A 125 28.12 20.61 27.62
N PRO A 126 28.10 19.81 26.55
CA PRO A 126 26.91 19.66 25.70
C PRO A 126 25.68 19.20 26.50
N PHE A 127 25.79 18.13 27.29
CA PHE A 127 24.72 17.63 28.14
C PHE A 127 24.18 18.66 29.11
N LEU A 128 25.10 19.38 29.78
CA LEU A 128 24.75 20.46 30.71
C LEU A 128 24.00 21.59 29.98
N ARG A 129 24.50 22.01 28.81
CA ARG A 129 23.88 23.06 27.99
C ARG A 129 22.47 22.71 27.55
N GLU A 130 22.25 21.48 27.10
CA GLU A 130 20.93 20.99 26.68
C GLU A 130 19.97 20.86 27.86
N GLY A 131 20.41 20.28 28.96
CA GLY A 131 19.66 20.21 30.21
C GLY A 131 19.24 21.59 30.72
N LEU A 132 20.16 22.56 30.75
CA LEU A 132 19.86 23.93 31.15
C LEU A 132 18.90 24.64 30.21
N ARG A 133 19.02 24.43 28.89
CA ARG A 133 18.07 24.97 27.90
C ARG A 133 16.66 24.42 28.10
N ALA A 134 16.53 23.14 28.37
CA ALA A 134 15.25 22.51 28.65
C ALA A 134 14.63 23.07 29.94
N LEU A 135 15.46 23.21 30.99
CA LEU A 135 15.03 23.77 32.27
C LEU A 135 14.61 25.24 32.15
N MET A 136 15.36 26.07 31.40
CA MET A 136 15.00 27.47 31.13
C MET A 136 13.67 27.61 30.35
N ARG A 137 13.27 26.58 29.59
CA ARG A 137 11.96 26.51 28.93
C ARG A 137 10.84 25.97 29.83
N GLY A 138 11.14 25.75 31.13
CA GLY A 138 10.20 25.21 32.11
C GLY A 138 9.82 23.73 31.86
N LYS A 139 10.65 23.00 31.13
CA LYS A 139 10.38 21.59 30.79
C LYS A 139 11.38 20.67 31.48
N LEU A 140 10.88 19.75 32.31
CA LEU A 140 11.66 18.63 32.87
C LEU A 140 11.59 17.44 31.85
N THR A 141 12.64 17.33 31.04
CA THR A 141 12.76 16.33 29.98
C THR A 141 14.03 15.50 30.12
N VAL A 142 14.24 14.49 29.32
CA VAL A 142 15.39 13.57 29.36
C VAL A 142 16.75 14.26 29.42
N PRO A 143 17.05 15.32 28.62
CA PRO A 143 18.32 16.07 28.77
C PRO A 143 18.57 16.63 30.15
N VAL A 144 17.51 16.95 30.92
CA VAL A 144 17.66 17.40 32.31
C VAL A 144 18.04 16.23 33.22
N LEU A 145 17.46 15.04 32.99
CA LEU A 145 17.84 13.81 33.72
C LEU A 145 19.31 13.45 33.49
N ASP A 146 19.73 13.42 32.21
CA ASP A 146 21.12 13.10 31.86
C ASP A 146 22.11 14.06 32.45
N ALA A 147 21.86 15.38 32.33
CA ALA A 147 22.67 16.41 32.93
C ALA A 147 22.75 16.25 34.45
N ALA A 148 21.64 15.94 35.11
CA ALA A 148 21.59 15.73 36.58
C ALA A 148 22.35 14.46 37.00
N ALA A 149 22.13 13.33 36.29
CA ALA A 149 22.77 12.04 36.57
C ALA A 149 24.31 12.12 36.42
N ILE A 150 24.78 12.74 35.31
CA ILE A 150 26.21 12.99 35.08
C ILE A 150 26.75 14.00 36.10
N GLY A 151 26.00 15.08 36.34
CA GLY A 151 26.38 16.13 37.29
C GLY A 151 26.62 15.64 38.74
N ILE A 152 25.74 14.73 39.22
CA ILE A 152 25.92 14.09 40.53
C ILE A 152 27.27 13.35 40.61
N SER A 153 27.73 12.73 39.52
CA SER A 153 29.02 12.03 39.48
C SER A 153 30.21 13.00 39.64
N PHE A 154 30.10 14.23 39.11
CA PHE A 154 31.10 15.29 39.36
C PHE A 154 31.04 15.79 40.78
N VAL A 155 29.87 16.02 41.37
CA VAL A 155 29.70 16.42 42.77
C VAL A 155 30.35 15.40 43.72
N LYS A 156 30.27 14.12 43.37
CA LYS A 156 30.93 13.01 44.10
C LYS A 156 32.45 12.95 43.92
N ARG A 157 33.04 13.84 43.12
CA ARG A 157 34.45 13.77 42.71
C ARG A 157 34.82 12.43 42.03
N GLN A 158 33.87 11.86 41.28
CA GLN A 158 34.02 10.60 40.54
C GLN A 158 33.97 10.84 39.02
N PRO A 159 34.94 11.55 38.41
CA PRO A 159 34.93 11.86 36.99
C PRO A 159 34.99 10.60 36.10
N LYS A 160 35.51 9.49 36.63
CA LYS A 160 35.51 8.20 35.94
C LYS A 160 34.09 7.70 35.70
N THR A 161 33.23 7.75 36.72
CA THR A 161 31.83 7.36 36.63
C THR A 161 31.08 8.27 35.65
N ALA A 162 31.28 9.58 35.69
CA ALA A 162 30.71 10.52 34.73
C ALA A 162 31.10 10.17 33.28
N GLY A 163 32.38 9.84 33.07
CA GLY A 163 32.89 9.43 31.75
C GLY A 163 32.30 8.10 31.25
N GLU A 164 32.12 7.13 32.13
CA GLU A 164 31.47 5.84 31.82
C GLU A 164 29.97 6.02 31.47
N THR A 165 29.26 6.86 32.21
CA THR A 165 27.86 7.21 31.95
C THR A 165 27.69 7.88 30.56
N MET A 166 28.48 8.95 30.30
CA MET A 166 28.44 9.62 29.00
C MET A 166 28.84 8.70 27.84
N PHE A 167 29.73 7.73 28.06
CA PHE A 167 30.10 6.73 27.08
C PHE A 167 28.93 5.80 26.74
N LEU A 168 28.22 5.32 27.76
CA LEU A 168 27.05 4.44 27.56
C LEU A 168 25.87 5.17 26.91
N LEU A 169 25.59 6.40 27.33
CA LEU A 169 24.55 7.24 26.70
C LEU A 169 24.87 7.45 25.22
N ARG A 170 26.10 7.78 24.87
CA ARG A 170 26.48 8.03 23.50
C ARG A 170 26.42 6.80 22.60
N ILE A 171 26.73 5.61 23.13
CA ILE A 171 26.50 4.35 22.41
C ILE A 171 25.00 4.16 22.18
N GLY A 172 24.16 4.41 23.19
CA GLY A 172 22.71 4.30 23.09
C GLY A 172 22.15 5.22 22.01
N GLU A 173 22.50 6.50 22.03
CA GLU A 173 22.11 7.50 21.03
C GLU A 173 22.53 7.08 19.61
N THR A 174 23.80 6.68 19.42
CA THR A 174 24.31 6.25 18.11
C THR A 174 23.56 5.03 17.57
N LEU A 175 23.23 4.07 18.42
CA LEU A 175 22.44 2.89 18.03
C LEU A 175 20.99 3.23 17.73
N GLU A 176 20.40 4.18 18.46
CA GLU A 176 19.05 4.68 18.22
C GLU A 176 18.97 5.41 16.88
N ASP A 177 19.90 6.32 16.61
CA ASP A 177 19.98 7.07 15.35
C ASP A 177 20.15 6.12 14.15
N TYR A 178 21.03 5.12 14.28
CA TYR A 178 21.21 4.11 13.25
C TYR A 178 19.95 3.28 13.01
N THR A 179 19.29 2.84 14.09
CA THR A 179 18.09 2.00 13.98
C THR A 179 16.93 2.76 13.31
N ASN A 180 16.78 4.05 13.64
CA ASN A 180 15.81 4.93 12.99
C ASN A 180 16.15 5.10 11.51
N ALA A 181 17.40 5.40 11.18
CA ALA A 181 17.85 5.61 9.80
C ALA A 181 17.76 4.34 8.91
N VAL A 182 18.02 3.15 9.47
CA VAL A 182 17.88 1.87 8.74
C VAL A 182 16.40 1.58 8.45
N SER A 183 15.53 1.77 9.45
CA SER A 183 14.10 1.52 9.28
C SER A 183 13.46 2.47 8.26
N GLU A 184 13.85 3.75 8.28
CA GLU A 184 13.42 4.74 7.29
C GLU A 184 13.85 4.36 5.88
N ASN A 185 15.10 3.95 5.69
CA ASN A 185 15.61 3.50 4.39
C ASN A 185 14.99 2.19 3.91
N GLU A 186 14.76 1.20 4.79
CA GLU A 186 14.05 -0.02 4.40
C GLU A 186 12.65 0.29 3.87
N LEU A 187 11.96 1.26 4.48
CA LEU A 187 10.66 1.70 4.02
C LEU A 187 10.77 2.37 2.63
N ILE A 188 11.67 3.33 2.48
CA ILE A 188 11.92 4.03 1.20
C ILE A 188 12.31 3.04 0.11
N ASN A 189 13.25 2.14 0.36
CA ASN A 189 13.71 1.15 -0.61
C ASN A 189 12.65 0.09 -0.96
N SER A 190 11.74 -0.22 -0.04
CA SER A 190 10.61 -1.12 -0.34
C SER A 190 9.56 -0.51 -1.27
N LEU A 191 9.56 0.82 -1.40
CA LEU A 191 8.65 1.58 -2.25
C LEU A 191 9.30 2.01 -3.58
N LEU A 192 10.64 2.12 -3.62
CA LEU A 192 11.38 2.69 -4.74
C LEU A 192 12.20 1.61 -5.47
N ASP A 193 11.60 0.93 -6.45
CA ASP A 193 12.36 0.15 -7.44
C ASP A 193 12.55 0.99 -8.73
N VAL A 194 13.06 2.21 -8.57
CA VAL A 194 13.33 3.15 -9.68
C VAL A 194 14.80 3.09 -10.05
N PRO A 195 15.15 2.95 -11.34
CA PRO A 195 16.53 2.96 -11.79
C PRO A 195 17.23 4.28 -11.46
N ASP A 196 18.44 4.21 -10.94
CA ASP A 196 19.30 5.38 -10.66
C ASP A 196 19.80 6.08 -11.93
N LYS A 197 19.68 5.45 -13.11
CA LYS A 197 20.16 5.93 -14.38
C LYS A 197 19.09 5.86 -15.45
N ALA A 198 19.07 6.85 -16.32
CA ALA A 198 18.16 6.99 -17.45
C ALA A 198 18.93 7.15 -18.77
N GLN A 199 18.32 6.71 -19.87
CA GLN A 199 18.84 6.94 -21.23
C GLN A 199 18.24 8.24 -21.78
N LYS A 200 18.94 9.37 -21.57
CA LYS A 200 18.53 10.67 -22.11
C LYS A 200 18.85 10.75 -23.60
N VAL A 201 17.88 11.21 -24.39
CA VAL A 201 17.99 11.37 -25.84
C VAL A 201 18.16 12.85 -26.17
N GLU A 202 19.29 13.18 -26.82
CA GLU A 202 19.55 14.53 -27.33
C GLU A 202 19.86 14.45 -28.85
N GLY A 203 18.86 14.77 -29.67
CA GLY A 203 18.93 14.56 -31.10
C GLY A 203 19.02 13.08 -31.47
N ASP A 204 20.11 12.64 -32.12
CA ASP A 204 20.37 11.24 -32.50
C ASP A 204 21.29 10.50 -31.51
N THR A 205 21.63 11.13 -30.40
CA THR A 205 22.56 10.53 -29.41
C THR A 205 21.85 10.19 -28.13
N GLU A 206 22.11 8.97 -27.62
CA GLU A 206 21.64 8.53 -26.31
C GLU A 206 22.79 8.58 -25.31
N THR A 207 22.55 9.22 -24.17
CA THR A 207 23.50 9.32 -23.08
C THR A 207 22.92 8.79 -21.79
N CYS A 208 23.68 7.94 -21.09
CA CYS A 208 23.29 7.42 -19.78
C CYS A 208 23.57 8.48 -18.71
N VAL A 209 22.53 9.02 -18.12
CA VAL A 209 22.61 10.07 -17.09
C VAL A 209 21.99 9.60 -15.78
N PRO A 210 22.39 10.16 -14.61
CA PRO A 210 21.68 9.92 -13.36
C PRO A 210 20.22 10.39 -13.46
N THR A 211 19.26 9.61 -12.99
CA THR A 211 17.84 9.97 -13.00
C THR A 211 17.57 11.32 -12.31
N THR A 212 18.35 11.63 -11.26
CA THR A 212 18.26 12.90 -10.52
C THR A 212 18.68 14.14 -11.31
N SER A 213 19.34 13.96 -12.46
CA SER A 213 19.77 15.07 -13.34
C SER A 213 18.74 15.42 -14.43
N LEU A 214 17.66 14.63 -14.55
CA LEU A 214 16.59 14.88 -15.51
C LEU A 214 15.74 16.07 -15.09
N VAL A 215 15.42 16.91 -16.08
CA VAL A 215 14.55 18.08 -15.90
C VAL A 215 13.33 17.99 -16.81
N ALA A 216 12.28 18.73 -16.46
CA ALA A 216 11.07 18.80 -17.27
C ALA A 216 11.39 19.18 -18.72
N GLY A 217 10.86 18.43 -19.67
CA GLY A 217 11.12 18.59 -21.11
C GLY A 217 12.20 17.69 -21.70
N ASP A 218 13.02 17.00 -20.88
CA ASP A 218 13.99 16.02 -21.36
C ASP A 218 13.28 14.81 -22.01
N LEU A 219 13.94 14.17 -22.97
CA LEU A 219 13.47 12.93 -23.59
C LEU A 219 14.27 11.74 -23.05
N VAL A 220 13.55 10.69 -22.66
CA VAL A 220 14.13 9.46 -22.11
C VAL A 220 13.66 8.27 -22.95
N ALA A 221 14.60 7.46 -23.44
CA ALA A 221 14.30 6.21 -24.12
C ALA A 221 14.11 5.08 -23.09
N VAL A 222 12.99 4.36 -23.20
CA VAL A 222 12.69 3.18 -22.38
C VAL A 222 12.33 2.03 -23.29
N ARG A 223 13.02 0.91 -23.11
CA ARG A 223 12.92 -0.29 -23.94
C ARG A 223 12.41 -1.49 -23.16
N THR A 224 12.03 -2.52 -23.89
CA THR A 224 11.59 -3.80 -23.32
C THR A 224 12.51 -4.27 -22.19
N GLY A 225 11.92 -4.57 -21.04
CA GLY A 225 12.60 -5.02 -19.83
C GLY A 225 13.18 -3.90 -18.97
N MET A 226 13.03 -2.63 -19.36
CA MET A 226 13.50 -1.47 -18.58
C MET A 226 12.37 -0.93 -17.70
N SER A 227 12.73 -0.51 -16.48
CA SER A 227 11.84 0.28 -15.64
C SER A 227 11.82 1.74 -16.09
N ILE A 228 10.65 2.34 -16.09
CA ILE A 228 10.47 3.79 -16.32
C ILE A 228 10.98 4.51 -15.07
N CYS A 229 11.92 5.42 -15.26
CA CYS A 229 12.63 6.09 -14.16
C CYS A 229 11.99 7.41 -13.72
N ILE A 230 11.02 7.95 -14.48
CA ILE A 230 10.43 9.27 -14.26
C ILE A 230 9.01 9.35 -14.81
N ASP A 231 8.19 10.23 -14.23
CA ASP A 231 6.84 10.49 -14.73
C ASP A 231 6.90 11.33 -16.01
N GLY A 232 6.16 10.92 -17.04
CA GLY A 232 6.17 11.61 -18.32
C GLY A 232 5.02 11.22 -19.24
N VAL A 233 5.09 11.76 -20.46
CA VAL A 233 4.15 11.45 -21.55
C VAL A 233 4.92 10.77 -22.68
N ILE A 234 4.32 9.77 -23.29
CA ILE A 234 4.90 9.12 -24.46
C ILE A 234 4.84 10.09 -25.65
N GLU A 235 6.00 10.42 -26.19
CA GLU A 235 6.12 11.27 -27.38
C GLU A 235 6.22 10.44 -28.66
N LYS A 236 6.84 9.25 -28.58
CA LYS A 236 6.94 8.32 -29.71
C LYS A 236 6.93 6.87 -29.20
N GLY A 237 6.41 5.98 -30.03
CA GLY A 237 6.40 4.54 -29.77
C GLY A 237 5.12 4.03 -29.13
N VAL A 238 5.06 2.72 -28.99
CA VAL A 238 3.98 1.97 -28.33
C VAL A 238 4.62 0.90 -27.47
N ALA A 239 4.12 0.70 -26.25
CA ALA A 239 4.65 -0.33 -25.36
C ALA A 239 3.54 -0.92 -24.48
N MET A 240 3.72 -2.20 -24.14
CA MET A 240 3.00 -2.86 -23.05
C MET A 240 3.72 -2.52 -21.74
N VAL A 241 3.06 -1.74 -20.90
CA VAL A 241 3.64 -1.25 -19.63
C VAL A 241 2.99 -1.98 -18.46
N ASN A 242 3.80 -2.72 -17.70
CA ASN A 242 3.37 -3.33 -16.45
C ASN A 242 3.39 -2.27 -15.34
N GLN A 243 2.23 -2.00 -14.82
CA GLN A 243 2.02 -1.02 -13.76
C GLN A 243 1.75 -1.67 -12.39
N ALA A 244 2.02 -2.96 -12.23
CA ALA A 244 1.75 -3.74 -11.01
C ALA A 244 2.35 -3.12 -9.75
N THR A 245 3.49 -2.45 -9.86
CA THR A 245 4.15 -1.74 -8.75
C THR A 245 3.37 -0.54 -8.24
N LEU A 246 2.55 0.08 -9.09
CA LEU A 246 1.76 1.27 -8.76
C LEU A 246 0.26 0.97 -8.61
N THR A 247 -0.27 0.10 -9.47
CA THR A 247 -1.71 -0.20 -9.54
C THR A 247 -2.07 -1.56 -8.94
N GLY A 248 -1.09 -2.44 -8.73
CA GLY A 248 -1.31 -3.83 -8.31
C GLY A 248 -1.81 -4.76 -9.41
N GLU A 249 -2.09 -4.25 -10.61
CA GLU A 249 -2.59 -5.05 -11.73
C GLU A 249 -1.45 -5.81 -12.41
N PRO A 250 -1.51 -7.16 -12.47
CA PRO A 250 -0.43 -7.96 -13.05
C PRO A 250 -0.36 -7.93 -14.58
N LEU A 251 -1.41 -7.42 -15.25
CA LEU A 251 -1.47 -7.33 -16.69
C LEU A 251 -0.86 -6.02 -17.19
N ALA A 252 0.06 -6.13 -18.15
CA ALA A 252 0.59 -4.97 -18.83
C ALA A 252 -0.50 -4.28 -19.66
N VAL A 253 -0.52 -2.95 -19.61
CA VAL A 253 -1.47 -2.11 -20.34
C VAL A 253 -0.76 -1.51 -21.54
N GLU A 254 -1.42 -1.54 -22.71
CA GLU A 254 -0.90 -0.86 -23.90
C GLU A 254 -0.92 0.66 -23.67
N ARG A 255 0.23 1.30 -23.94
CA ARG A 255 0.43 2.74 -23.86
C ARG A 255 0.94 3.26 -25.20
N THR A 256 0.30 4.33 -25.67
CA THR A 256 0.54 4.94 -26.99
C THR A 256 0.96 6.40 -26.85
N VAL A 257 1.26 7.03 -27.98
CA VAL A 257 1.65 8.45 -28.00
C VAL A 257 0.55 9.32 -27.38
N GLY A 258 0.96 10.15 -26.40
CA GLY A 258 0.05 11.02 -25.64
C GLY A 258 -0.36 10.46 -24.28
N ASP A 259 -0.13 9.17 -24.00
CA ASP A 259 -0.46 8.56 -22.72
C ASP A 259 0.57 8.88 -21.64
N ASP A 260 0.09 8.96 -20.41
CA ASP A 260 0.94 9.12 -19.23
C ASP A 260 1.59 7.81 -18.82
N VAL A 261 2.88 7.89 -18.46
CA VAL A 261 3.65 6.80 -17.86
C VAL A 261 4.31 7.27 -16.58
N PHE A 262 4.54 6.33 -15.64
CA PHE A 262 4.93 6.65 -14.28
C PHE A 262 6.22 5.93 -13.87
N ALA A 263 7.01 6.61 -13.04
CA ALA A 263 8.21 6.03 -12.44
C ALA A 263 7.88 4.74 -11.65
N GLY A 264 8.75 3.72 -11.75
CA GLY A 264 8.57 2.44 -11.08
C GLY A 264 7.72 1.41 -11.85
N THR A 265 7.20 1.75 -13.04
CA THR A 265 6.54 0.80 -13.94
C THR A 265 7.55 0.19 -14.92
N VAL A 266 7.24 -0.95 -15.52
CA VAL A 266 8.16 -1.71 -16.37
C VAL A 266 7.61 -1.89 -17.77
N VAL A 267 8.40 -1.61 -18.79
CA VAL A 267 8.06 -1.92 -20.19
C VAL A 267 8.28 -3.42 -20.44
N GLU A 268 7.19 -4.18 -20.60
CA GLU A 268 7.30 -5.63 -20.89
C GLU A 268 7.60 -5.89 -22.37
N GLU A 269 7.01 -5.11 -23.27
CA GLU A 269 7.19 -5.23 -24.71
C GLU A 269 7.08 -3.85 -25.38
N GLY A 270 7.88 -3.59 -26.39
CA GLY A 270 7.90 -2.33 -27.13
C GLY A 270 9.04 -1.39 -26.74
N GLU A 271 9.05 -0.21 -27.34
CA GLU A 271 10.00 0.87 -27.09
C GLU A 271 9.27 2.20 -27.14
N ILE A 272 9.52 3.05 -26.14
CA ILE A 272 8.89 4.37 -26.02
C ILE A 272 9.93 5.46 -25.76
N LEU A 273 9.67 6.65 -26.30
CA LEU A 273 10.33 7.88 -25.91
C LEU A 273 9.40 8.66 -25.01
N VAL A 274 9.83 8.88 -23.77
CA VAL A 274 9.07 9.56 -22.74
C VAL A 274 9.58 10.97 -22.57
N ARG A 275 8.68 11.97 -22.72
CA ARG A 275 8.96 13.36 -22.37
C ARG A 275 8.68 13.57 -20.90
N VAL A 276 9.70 14.00 -20.17
CA VAL A 276 9.64 14.25 -18.73
C VAL A 276 8.67 15.39 -18.43
N LYS A 277 7.66 15.13 -17.57
CA LYS A 277 6.69 16.15 -17.13
C LYS A 277 7.19 17.00 -15.98
N GLN A 278 7.86 16.38 -15.03
CA GLN A 278 8.31 17.02 -13.78
C GLN A 278 9.69 16.52 -13.40
N ASP A 279 10.40 17.29 -12.59
CA ASP A 279 11.71 16.90 -12.08
C ASP A 279 11.65 15.62 -11.26
N ALA A 280 12.76 14.86 -11.22
CA ALA A 280 12.85 13.57 -10.53
C ALA A 280 12.43 13.61 -9.04
N ASN A 281 12.49 14.78 -8.40
CA ASN A 281 12.09 14.97 -7.00
C ASN A 281 10.57 15.15 -6.79
N THR A 282 9.79 15.30 -7.88
CA THR A 282 8.34 15.55 -7.84
C THR A 282 7.51 14.44 -8.48
N THR A 283 8.09 13.28 -8.74
CA THR A 283 7.38 12.11 -9.28
C THR A 283 6.27 11.64 -8.33
N LYS A 284 5.21 11.02 -8.88
CA LYS A 284 4.14 10.40 -8.06
C LYS A 284 4.71 9.47 -7.00
N LEU A 285 5.72 8.69 -7.36
CA LEU A 285 6.39 7.78 -6.44
C LEU A 285 7.13 8.53 -5.32
N ARG A 286 7.81 9.64 -5.63
CA ARG A 286 8.46 10.50 -4.62
C ARG A 286 7.43 11.19 -3.72
N SER A 287 6.27 11.54 -4.25
CA SER A 287 5.16 12.07 -3.45
C SER A 287 4.66 11.04 -2.44
N ILE A 288 4.62 9.75 -2.79
CA ILE A 288 4.33 8.65 -1.85
C ILE A 288 5.40 8.57 -0.76
N VAL A 289 6.67 8.67 -1.12
CA VAL A 289 7.79 8.69 -0.14
C VAL A 289 7.68 9.90 0.78
N ASN A 290 7.41 11.09 0.26
CA ASN A 290 7.22 12.31 1.04
C ASN A 290 6.01 12.20 1.98
N LEU A 291 4.91 11.54 1.55
CA LEU A 291 3.77 11.23 2.43
C LEU A 291 4.17 10.30 3.57
N VAL A 292 5.04 9.33 3.32
CA VAL A 292 5.57 8.44 4.35
C VAL A 292 6.51 9.19 5.29
N GLU A 293 7.39 10.05 4.79
CA GLU A 293 8.27 10.91 5.59
C GLU A 293 7.47 11.91 6.43
N THR A 294 6.38 12.47 5.90
CA THR A 294 5.46 13.35 6.64
C THR A 294 4.48 12.59 7.54
N ALA A 295 4.39 11.27 7.42
CA ALA A 295 3.54 10.42 8.27
C ALA A 295 3.90 10.51 9.76
N ASP A 296 5.10 10.99 10.11
CA ASP A 296 5.46 11.33 11.50
C ASP A 296 4.55 12.43 12.09
N SER A 297 3.97 13.29 11.24
CA SER A 297 2.95 14.28 11.65
C SER A 297 1.57 13.65 11.95
N LEU A 298 1.31 12.42 11.48
CA LEU A 298 0.05 11.69 11.62
C LEU A 298 0.22 10.48 12.57
N LYS A 299 0.91 10.71 13.69
CA LYS A 299 1.12 9.70 14.74
C LYS A 299 -0.20 9.11 15.22
N SER A 300 -0.21 7.81 15.51
CA SER A 300 -1.35 7.16 16.15
C SER A 300 -1.61 7.76 17.53
N GLU A 301 -2.88 7.71 17.97
CA GLU A 301 -3.22 8.12 19.35
C GLU A 301 -2.44 7.28 20.38
N GLY A 302 -2.26 5.99 20.13
CA GLY A 302 -1.49 5.08 20.98
C GLY A 302 -0.04 5.50 21.10
N GLN A 303 0.63 5.81 19.98
CA GLN A 303 2.01 6.29 19.97
C GLN A 303 2.12 7.65 20.66
N SER A 304 1.24 8.61 20.32
CA SER A 304 1.22 9.94 20.96
C SER A 304 0.94 9.86 22.46
N ARG A 305 0.08 8.92 22.89
CA ARG A 305 -0.22 8.66 24.29
C ARG A 305 1.00 8.10 25.02
N MET A 306 1.72 7.14 24.40
CA MET A 306 2.97 6.59 24.94
C MET A 306 4.03 7.66 25.13
N GLU A 307 4.26 8.51 24.11
CA GLU A 307 5.21 9.63 24.19
C GLU A 307 4.84 10.65 25.28
N LYS A 308 3.56 11.04 25.35
CA LYS A 308 3.07 11.94 26.39
C LYS A 308 3.18 11.35 27.81
N MET A 309 2.94 10.05 27.95
CA MET A 309 3.11 9.36 29.24
C MET A 309 4.60 9.27 29.61
N ALA A 310 5.48 8.97 28.64
CA ALA A 310 6.91 8.97 28.85
C ALA A 310 7.42 10.30 29.38
N ASP A 311 7.01 11.40 28.74
CA ASP A 311 7.40 12.75 29.18
C ASP A 311 6.83 13.09 30.58
N ARG A 312 5.63 12.62 30.93
CA ARG A 312 5.02 12.82 32.26
C ARG A 312 5.71 12.05 33.38
N ILE A 313 6.44 10.98 33.08
CA ILE A 313 7.17 10.18 34.09
C ILE A 313 8.44 10.91 34.55
N VAL A 314 9.07 11.74 33.71
CA VAL A 314 10.30 12.42 34.03
C VAL A 314 10.24 13.25 35.34
N PRO A 315 9.24 14.10 35.59
CA PRO A 315 9.09 14.80 36.88
C PRO A 315 8.99 13.85 38.08
N TRP A 316 8.32 12.71 37.92
CA TRP A 316 8.20 11.69 38.96
C TRP A 316 9.54 11.00 39.27
N ASN A 317 10.41 10.81 38.25
CA ASN A 317 11.77 10.32 38.47
C ASN A 317 12.59 11.31 39.32
N PHE A 318 12.46 12.63 39.09
CA PHE A 318 13.09 13.64 39.92
C PHE A 318 12.54 13.65 41.35
N LEU A 319 11.23 13.56 41.51
CA LEU A 319 10.61 13.47 42.84
C LEU A 319 11.11 12.24 43.60
N LEU A 320 11.14 11.08 42.94
CA LEU A 320 11.63 9.82 43.51
C LEU A 320 13.13 9.94 43.88
N ALA A 321 13.95 10.51 42.99
CA ALA A 321 15.36 10.75 43.27
C ALA A 321 15.56 11.67 44.49
N GLY A 322 14.72 12.70 44.63
CA GLY A 322 14.68 13.57 45.80
C GLY A 322 14.32 12.81 47.09
N ILE A 323 13.30 11.97 47.06
CA ILE A 323 12.92 11.12 48.20
C ILE A 323 14.05 10.15 48.56
N VAL A 324 14.66 9.48 47.56
CA VAL A 324 15.81 8.59 47.76
C VAL A 324 16.99 9.34 48.34
N ALA A 325 17.28 10.56 47.89
CA ALA A 325 18.34 11.39 48.43
C ALA A 325 18.12 11.72 49.92
N LEU A 326 16.90 12.12 50.28
CA LEU A 326 16.54 12.49 51.64
C LEU A 326 16.55 11.29 52.61
N THR A 327 15.99 10.16 52.17
CA THR A 327 15.82 8.96 53.01
C THR A 327 17.12 8.18 53.16
N THR A 328 17.88 7.99 52.07
CA THR A 328 19.07 7.15 52.07
C THR A 328 20.36 7.93 52.28
N ARG A 329 20.34 9.24 52.07
CA ARG A 329 21.52 10.13 52.06
C ARG A 329 22.64 9.61 51.18
N SER A 330 22.32 8.78 50.18
CA SER A 330 23.27 8.12 49.31
C SER A 330 23.14 8.68 47.87
N LEU A 331 24.13 9.47 47.46
CA LEU A 331 24.20 9.99 46.11
C LEU A 331 24.31 8.88 45.04
N VAL A 332 24.77 7.65 45.42
CA VAL A 332 24.80 6.50 44.50
C VAL A 332 23.42 6.04 44.20
N LYS A 333 22.59 5.86 45.21
CA LYS A 333 21.18 5.44 45.03
C LYS A 333 20.36 6.53 44.35
N THR A 334 20.63 7.80 44.66
CA THR A 334 20.01 8.93 43.96
C THR A 334 20.36 8.97 42.48
N SER A 335 21.65 8.74 42.13
CA SER A 335 22.04 8.69 40.72
C SER A 335 21.45 7.49 40.01
N ALA A 336 21.29 6.33 40.67
CA ALA A 336 20.64 5.18 40.10
C ALA A 336 19.15 5.47 39.76
N ALA A 337 18.46 6.25 40.61
CA ALA A 337 17.09 6.68 40.36
C ALA A 337 16.92 7.60 39.12
N LEU A 338 17.98 8.35 38.77
CA LEU A 338 17.97 9.24 37.60
C LEU A 338 18.50 8.58 36.30
N MET A 339 19.14 7.40 36.41
CA MET A 339 19.75 6.70 35.26
C MET A 339 18.76 5.93 34.40
N VAL A 340 17.56 5.63 34.89
CA VAL A 340 16.56 4.87 34.17
C VAL A 340 15.59 5.82 33.51
N ASP A 341 15.69 5.93 32.19
CA ASP A 341 14.77 6.70 31.38
C ASP A 341 13.71 5.79 30.72
N TYR A 342 12.48 6.23 30.72
CA TYR A 342 11.38 5.53 30.04
C TYR A 342 11.13 6.09 28.65
N SER A 343 11.52 7.35 28.40
CA SER A 343 11.13 8.10 27.21
C SER A 343 11.80 7.55 25.96
N CYS A 344 13.13 7.38 25.97
CA CYS A 344 13.91 6.88 24.85
C CYS A 344 13.41 5.49 24.41
N ALA A 345 13.24 4.56 25.36
CA ALA A 345 12.77 3.22 25.08
C ALA A 345 11.36 3.20 24.47
N LEU A 346 10.44 4.05 24.97
CA LEU A 346 9.07 4.10 24.45
C LEU A 346 8.99 4.77 23.08
N LYS A 347 9.75 5.84 22.85
CA LYS A 347 9.82 6.54 21.56
C LYS A 347 10.38 5.62 20.48
N LEU A 348 11.54 5.02 20.71
CA LEU A 348 12.19 4.11 19.77
C LEU A 348 11.30 2.91 19.43
N THR A 349 10.79 2.20 20.44
CA THR A 349 9.97 1.01 20.22
C THR A 349 8.66 1.33 19.51
N GLY A 350 8.07 2.51 19.78
CA GLY A 350 6.86 2.99 19.11
C GLY A 350 7.09 3.27 17.62
N SER A 351 8.11 4.06 17.32
CA SER A 351 8.47 4.42 15.94
C SER A 351 8.81 3.18 15.11
N LEU A 352 9.64 2.27 15.62
CA LEU A 352 9.99 1.03 14.92
C LEU A 352 8.78 0.13 14.66
N ALA A 353 7.83 0.05 15.59
CA ALA A 353 6.61 -0.73 15.39
C ALA A 353 5.76 -0.16 14.24
N VAL A 354 5.60 1.16 14.19
CA VAL A 354 4.84 1.87 13.14
C VAL A 354 5.54 1.73 11.79
N MET A 355 6.86 2.00 11.72
CA MET A 355 7.61 1.90 10.47
C MET A 355 7.56 0.48 9.90
N THR A 356 7.67 -0.54 10.75
CA THR A 356 7.53 -1.93 10.33
C THR A 356 6.11 -2.22 9.80
N ALA A 357 5.06 -1.68 10.42
CA ALA A 357 3.69 -1.84 9.93
C ALA A 357 3.51 -1.18 8.56
N MET A 358 4.02 0.05 8.38
CA MET A 358 3.99 0.77 7.10
C MET A 358 4.77 0.03 6.00
N SER A 359 5.98 -0.45 6.30
CA SER A 359 6.77 -1.27 5.36
C SER A 359 6.05 -2.56 4.96
N ASN A 360 5.41 -3.26 5.92
CA ASN A 360 4.64 -4.46 5.60
C ASN A 360 3.38 -4.15 4.78
N ALA A 361 2.70 -3.04 5.05
CA ALA A 361 1.55 -2.58 4.27
C ALA A 361 1.98 -2.28 2.82
N ALA A 362 3.05 -1.51 2.64
CA ALA A 362 3.59 -1.16 1.34
C ALA A 362 3.98 -2.41 0.51
N ARG A 363 4.68 -3.37 1.12
CA ARG A 363 5.02 -4.66 0.47
C ARG A 363 3.80 -5.51 0.12
N ALA A 364 2.68 -5.30 0.79
CA ALA A 364 1.40 -5.95 0.52
C ALA A 364 0.50 -5.12 -0.41
N GLY A 365 1.04 -4.11 -1.12
CA GLY A 365 0.30 -3.27 -2.04
C GLY A 365 -0.69 -2.31 -1.37
N MET A 366 -0.43 -1.90 -0.13
CA MET A 366 -1.31 -0.99 0.60
C MET A 366 -0.54 0.28 1.00
N MET A 367 -1.01 1.44 0.55
CA MET A 367 -0.46 2.73 0.96
C MET A 367 -1.30 3.31 2.09
N VAL A 368 -0.70 3.46 3.28
CA VAL A 368 -1.35 4.03 4.47
C VAL A 368 -0.76 5.40 4.74
N LYS A 369 -1.58 6.46 4.72
CA LYS A 369 -1.11 7.84 4.84
C LYS A 369 -0.68 8.24 6.25
N GLY A 370 -0.87 7.38 7.25
CA GLY A 370 -0.41 7.65 8.62
C GLY A 370 -0.78 6.56 9.63
N ALA A 371 0.00 6.47 10.70
CA ALA A 371 -0.18 5.46 11.75
C ALA A 371 -1.56 5.48 12.43
N LYS A 372 -2.20 6.65 12.52
CA LYS A 372 -3.54 6.81 13.09
C LYS A 372 -4.60 5.99 12.35
N TYR A 373 -4.42 5.77 11.05
CA TYR A 373 -5.37 5.05 10.22
C TYR A 373 -5.34 3.53 10.44
N PHE A 374 -4.18 2.96 10.76
CA PHE A 374 -4.14 1.58 11.27
C PHE A 374 -4.94 1.44 12.55
N GLU A 375 -4.78 2.40 13.49
CA GLU A 375 -5.49 2.36 14.76
C GLU A 375 -7.00 2.56 14.58
N ALA A 376 -7.41 3.45 13.67
CA ALA A 376 -8.82 3.65 13.31
C ALA A 376 -9.42 2.37 12.70
N PHE A 377 -8.72 1.73 11.75
CA PHE A 377 -9.17 0.49 11.14
C PHE A 377 -9.19 -0.69 12.13
N ALA A 378 -8.24 -0.75 13.08
CA ALA A 378 -8.27 -1.74 14.16
C ALA A 378 -9.48 -1.59 15.08
N LYS A 379 -9.97 -0.35 15.28
CA LYS A 379 -11.14 -0.03 16.11
C LYS A 379 -12.46 -0.13 15.36
N ALA A 380 -12.43 -0.13 14.02
CA ALA A 380 -13.64 -0.18 13.21
C ALA A 380 -14.46 -1.43 13.54
N ASP A 381 -15.74 -1.21 13.84
CA ASP A 381 -16.73 -2.26 14.06
C ASP A 381 -17.73 -2.37 12.91
N THR A 382 -17.73 -1.40 12.02
CA THR A 382 -18.60 -1.33 10.85
C THR A 382 -17.76 -1.09 9.60
N ILE A 383 -17.98 -1.90 8.56
CA ILE A 383 -17.41 -1.64 7.23
C ILE A 383 -18.57 -1.28 6.29
N VAL A 384 -18.42 -0.17 5.60
CA VAL A 384 -19.34 0.28 4.56
C VAL A 384 -18.67 0.14 3.20
N PHE A 385 -19.29 -0.58 2.30
CA PHE A 385 -18.82 -0.76 0.93
C PHE A 385 -19.66 0.05 -0.05
N ASP A 386 -19.03 0.74 -0.98
CA ASP A 386 -19.69 1.03 -2.24
C ASP A 386 -19.87 -0.27 -3.04
N LYS A 387 -20.84 -0.32 -3.93
CA LYS A 387 -21.08 -1.51 -4.75
C LYS A 387 -20.13 -1.57 -5.95
N THR A 388 -20.19 -0.56 -6.82
CA THR A 388 -19.61 -0.61 -8.17
C THR A 388 -18.08 -0.43 -8.10
N GLY A 389 -17.31 -1.32 -8.75
CA GLY A 389 -15.85 -1.27 -8.72
C GLY A 389 -15.22 -1.67 -7.38
N THR A 390 -16.00 -1.74 -6.31
CA THR A 390 -15.56 -2.15 -4.98
C THR A 390 -15.92 -3.60 -4.69
N LEU A 391 -17.20 -3.94 -4.61
CA LEU A 391 -17.68 -5.32 -4.46
C LEU A 391 -17.79 -6.05 -5.78
N THR A 392 -18.03 -5.31 -6.88
CA THR A 392 -18.20 -5.84 -8.23
C THR A 392 -16.97 -5.55 -9.09
N GLU A 393 -16.88 -6.26 -10.23
CA GLU A 393 -15.78 -6.15 -11.19
C GLU A 393 -15.81 -4.82 -11.99
N ALA A 394 -16.92 -4.06 -11.96
CA ALA A 394 -17.21 -2.92 -12.84
C ALA A 394 -17.13 -3.28 -14.34
N THR A 395 -17.26 -4.55 -14.64
CA THR A 395 -17.32 -5.09 -16.00
C THR A 395 -18.63 -5.82 -16.19
N PRO A 396 -19.73 -5.10 -16.53
CA PRO A 396 -21.03 -5.72 -16.72
C PRO A 396 -20.99 -6.86 -17.73
N GLU A 397 -21.83 -7.86 -17.51
CA GLU A 397 -21.99 -9.03 -18.39
C GLU A 397 -23.45 -9.20 -18.79
N LEU A 398 -23.66 -9.73 -20.00
CA LEU A 398 -24.99 -10.08 -20.49
C LEU A 398 -25.45 -11.37 -19.80
N ALA A 399 -26.49 -11.29 -18.97
CA ALA A 399 -27.01 -12.45 -18.25
C ALA A 399 -28.11 -13.18 -19.05
N THR A 400 -29.02 -12.45 -19.70
CA THR A 400 -30.16 -13.02 -20.39
C THR A 400 -30.69 -12.10 -21.46
N VAL A 401 -31.34 -12.70 -22.48
CA VAL A 401 -32.05 -11.98 -23.51
C VAL A 401 -33.51 -12.50 -23.52
N LEU A 402 -34.46 -11.61 -23.34
CA LEU A 402 -35.88 -11.93 -23.47
C LEU A 402 -36.43 -11.31 -24.74
N THR A 403 -37.20 -12.08 -25.47
CA THR A 403 -37.81 -11.65 -26.74
C THR A 403 -39.32 -11.56 -26.62
N THR A 404 -39.91 -10.71 -27.44
CA THR A 404 -41.33 -10.68 -27.69
C THR A 404 -41.68 -11.55 -28.92
N ASP A 405 -42.97 -11.79 -29.15
CA ASP A 405 -43.45 -12.66 -30.24
C ASP A 405 -42.92 -12.19 -31.61
N GLY A 406 -42.33 -13.13 -32.36
CA GLY A 406 -41.83 -12.90 -33.72
C GLY A 406 -40.33 -12.63 -33.85
N TRP A 407 -39.59 -12.53 -32.71
CA TRP A 407 -38.16 -12.29 -32.71
C TRP A 407 -37.40 -13.42 -32.00
N SER A 408 -36.24 -13.79 -32.51
CA SER A 408 -35.33 -14.71 -31.83
C SER A 408 -34.35 -13.97 -30.90
N GLU A 409 -33.82 -14.66 -29.88
CA GLU A 409 -32.81 -14.09 -28.99
C GLU A 409 -31.59 -13.58 -29.77
N ASP A 410 -31.14 -14.33 -30.77
CA ASP A 410 -29.97 -13.99 -31.58
C ASP A 410 -30.20 -12.77 -32.47
N GLU A 411 -31.44 -12.55 -32.96
CA GLU A 411 -31.80 -11.35 -33.73
C GLU A 411 -31.82 -10.11 -32.85
N VAL A 412 -32.44 -10.21 -31.67
CA VAL A 412 -32.48 -9.13 -30.67
C VAL A 412 -31.07 -8.75 -30.21
N LEU A 413 -30.25 -9.75 -29.85
CA LEU A 413 -28.89 -9.51 -29.39
C LEU A 413 -28.00 -8.93 -30.50
N ARG A 414 -28.12 -9.44 -31.73
CA ARG A 414 -27.38 -8.92 -32.89
C ARG A 414 -27.72 -7.47 -33.17
N LEU A 415 -28.99 -7.11 -33.09
CA LEU A 415 -29.47 -5.76 -33.34
C LEU A 415 -28.99 -4.82 -32.22
N ALA A 416 -29.12 -5.25 -30.96
CA ALA A 416 -28.64 -4.49 -29.83
C ALA A 416 -27.12 -4.26 -29.89
N ALA A 417 -26.33 -5.28 -30.19
CA ALA A 417 -24.88 -5.17 -30.34
C ALA A 417 -24.47 -4.23 -31.48
N CYS A 418 -25.20 -4.28 -32.61
CA CYS A 418 -24.94 -3.36 -33.73
C CYS A 418 -25.15 -1.90 -33.36
N LEU A 419 -26.14 -1.58 -32.54
CA LEU A 419 -26.39 -0.22 -32.06
C LEU A 419 -25.38 0.24 -31.01
N GLU A 420 -24.96 -0.66 -30.12
CA GLU A 420 -24.10 -0.37 -28.98
C GLU A 420 -22.60 -0.39 -29.32
N GLU A 421 -22.18 -0.97 -30.46
CA GLU A 421 -20.77 -1.15 -30.85
C GLU A 421 -19.94 0.16 -30.84
N HIS A 422 -20.58 1.28 -31.19
CA HIS A 422 -19.90 2.57 -31.32
C HIS A 422 -19.81 3.35 -30.00
N PHE A 423 -20.35 2.79 -28.89
CA PHE A 423 -20.40 3.51 -27.62
C PHE A 423 -19.47 2.88 -26.58
N PRO A 424 -18.53 3.66 -26.00
CA PRO A 424 -17.58 3.17 -25.03
C PRO A 424 -18.17 3.00 -23.60
N HIS A 425 -19.48 2.74 -23.49
CA HIS A 425 -20.14 2.55 -22.19
C HIS A 425 -20.00 1.09 -21.71
N PRO A 426 -19.82 0.82 -20.40
CA PRO A 426 -19.67 -0.53 -19.87
C PRO A 426 -20.80 -1.49 -20.25
N VAL A 427 -22.07 -1.04 -20.20
CA VAL A 427 -23.24 -1.83 -20.58
C VAL A 427 -23.23 -2.16 -22.08
N ALA A 428 -22.86 -1.19 -22.92
CA ALA A 428 -22.71 -1.39 -24.36
C ALA A 428 -21.69 -2.51 -24.68
N ARG A 429 -20.52 -2.44 -24.03
CA ARG A 429 -19.49 -3.49 -24.16
C ARG A 429 -19.97 -4.87 -23.70
N ALA A 430 -20.82 -4.94 -22.67
CA ALA A 430 -21.41 -6.21 -22.22
C ALA A 430 -22.32 -6.83 -23.29
N VAL A 431 -23.14 -6.02 -23.97
CA VAL A 431 -24.03 -6.47 -25.04
C VAL A 431 -23.21 -6.94 -26.24
N VAL A 432 -22.21 -6.16 -26.66
CA VAL A 432 -21.31 -6.50 -27.79
C VAL A 432 -20.57 -7.81 -27.52
N ARG A 433 -19.95 -7.93 -26.33
CA ARG A 433 -19.28 -9.18 -25.92
C ARG A 433 -20.22 -10.38 -25.90
N GLY A 434 -21.43 -10.20 -25.36
CA GLY A 434 -22.42 -11.27 -25.35
C GLY A 434 -22.83 -11.74 -26.76
N ALA A 435 -22.79 -10.85 -27.76
CA ALA A 435 -22.99 -11.20 -29.16
C ALA A 435 -21.77 -11.93 -29.77
N GLU A 436 -20.55 -11.47 -29.42
CA GLU A 436 -19.31 -12.11 -29.87
C GLU A 436 -19.18 -13.54 -29.31
N GLU A 437 -19.50 -13.77 -28.04
CA GLU A 437 -19.48 -15.09 -27.41
C GLU A 437 -20.43 -16.10 -28.07
N ARG A 438 -21.50 -15.60 -28.69
CA ARG A 438 -22.44 -16.41 -29.48
C ARG A 438 -22.08 -16.47 -30.99
N ASP A 439 -20.92 -15.96 -31.41
CA ASP A 439 -20.43 -15.83 -32.79
C ASP A 439 -21.46 -15.14 -33.73
N LEU A 440 -22.20 -14.15 -33.18
CA LEU A 440 -23.21 -13.40 -33.90
C LEU A 440 -22.55 -12.25 -34.66
N LYS A 441 -22.09 -12.53 -35.88
CA LYS A 441 -21.56 -11.49 -36.77
C LYS A 441 -22.68 -10.62 -37.32
N HIS A 442 -22.52 -9.31 -37.28
CA HIS A 442 -23.43 -8.35 -37.89
C HIS A 442 -22.70 -7.51 -38.95
N ARG A 443 -23.43 -6.99 -39.88
CA ARG A 443 -23.00 -5.93 -40.79
C ARG A 443 -23.71 -4.66 -40.36
N GLU A 444 -23.02 -3.54 -40.36
CA GLU A 444 -23.65 -2.26 -40.15
C GLU A 444 -24.80 -2.04 -41.12
N ARG A 445 -26.02 -1.92 -40.58
CA ARG A 445 -27.25 -1.71 -41.34
C ARG A 445 -28.05 -0.51 -40.86
N HIS A 446 -27.58 0.14 -39.78
CA HIS A 446 -28.23 1.29 -39.19
C HIS A 446 -27.72 2.60 -39.84
N ALA A 447 -28.55 3.64 -39.76
CA ALA A 447 -28.16 5.01 -40.03
C ALA A 447 -27.27 5.54 -38.87
N GLU A 448 -26.92 6.82 -38.93
CA GLU A 448 -26.23 7.49 -37.84
C GLU A 448 -26.95 7.24 -36.51
N VAL A 449 -26.19 6.88 -35.45
CA VAL A 449 -26.72 6.60 -34.11
C VAL A 449 -26.66 7.90 -33.29
N GLU A 450 -27.79 8.34 -32.81
CA GLU A 450 -27.89 9.51 -31.92
C GLU A 450 -27.89 9.04 -30.48
N TYR A 451 -26.95 9.58 -29.68
CA TYR A 451 -26.85 9.30 -28.24
C TYR A 451 -27.61 10.35 -27.44
N ILE A 452 -28.59 9.91 -26.68
CA ILE A 452 -29.32 10.75 -25.71
C ILE A 452 -28.71 10.53 -24.34
N VAL A 453 -28.01 11.56 -23.84
CA VAL A 453 -27.24 11.49 -22.58
C VAL A 453 -28.13 10.98 -21.42
N ALA A 454 -27.64 9.95 -20.70
CA ALA A 454 -28.30 9.29 -19.57
C ALA A 454 -29.61 8.54 -19.89
N HIS A 455 -30.01 8.41 -21.17
CA HIS A 455 -31.29 7.78 -21.55
C HIS A 455 -31.09 6.56 -22.42
N GLY A 456 -30.40 6.68 -23.57
CA GLY A 456 -30.20 5.56 -24.49
C GLY A 456 -29.77 6.01 -25.89
N LEU A 457 -29.98 5.13 -26.86
CA LEU A 457 -29.61 5.36 -28.26
C LEU A 457 -30.84 5.34 -29.15
N VAL A 458 -30.81 6.21 -30.14
CA VAL A 458 -31.81 6.27 -31.23
C VAL A 458 -31.12 6.07 -32.56
N SER A 459 -31.67 5.24 -33.42
CA SER A 459 -31.18 5.08 -34.79
C SER A 459 -32.32 4.69 -35.74
N SER A 460 -32.01 4.50 -36.99
CA SER A 460 -32.95 3.99 -38.02
C SER A 460 -32.35 2.78 -38.69
N LEU A 461 -33.10 1.69 -38.72
CA LEU A 461 -32.79 0.44 -39.43
C LEU A 461 -33.75 0.24 -40.58
N GLU A 462 -33.25 0.29 -41.84
CA GLU A 462 -34.06 0.10 -43.03
C GLU A 462 -35.32 1.01 -43.07
N GLY A 463 -35.20 2.22 -42.52
CA GLY A 463 -36.29 3.19 -42.46
C GLY A 463 -37.23 3.03 -41.24
N LYS A 464 -37.00 2.05 -40.37
CA LYS A 464 -37.71 1.87 -39.10
C LYS A 464 -36.94 2.51 -37.97
N ARG A 465 -37.61 3.22 -37.09
CA ARG A 465 -36.99 3.80 -35.89
C ARG A 465 -36.63 2.71 -34.89
N VAL A 466 -35.39 2.73 -34.40
CA VAL A 466 -34.89 1.77 -33.41
C VAL A 466 -34.40 2.52 -32.18
N LEU A 467 -34.79 2.03 -31.00
CA LEU A 467 -34.46 2.61 -29.70
C LEU A 467 -33.84 1.53 -28.82
N ILE A 468 -32.77 1.86 -28.10
CA ILE A 468 -32.24 1.00 -27.06
C ILE A 468 -31.89 1.86 -25.82
N GLY A 469 -32.35 1.42 -24.63
CA GLY A 469 -32.13 2.20 -23.43
C GLY A 469 -32.91 1.71 -22.21
N SER A 470 -33.02 2.58 -21.20
CA SER A 470 -33.78 2.27 -19.98
C SER A 470 -35.28 2.17 -20.23
N ALA A 471 -36.02 1.57 -19.28
CA ALA A 471 -37.49 1.53 -19.33
C ALA A 471 -38.09 2.94 -19.42
N HIS A 472 -37.59 3.86 -18.62
CA HIS A 472 -38.05 5.26 -18.63
C HIS A 472 -37.89 5.88 -20.02
N PHE A 473 -36.75 5.73 -20.62
CA PHE A 473 -36.51 6.27 -21.98
C PHE A 473 -37.41 5.62 -23.04
N VAL A 474 -37.36 4.28 -23.14
CA VAL A 474 -38.01 3.57 -24.23
C VAL A 474 -39.53 3.56 -24.07
N ILE A 475 -40.05 3.42 -22.84
CA ILE A 475 -41.51 3.28 -22.61
C ILE A 475 -42.14 4.63 -22.26
N ASP A 476 -41.57 5.41 -21.30
CA ASP A 476 -42.22 6.60 -20.80
C ASP A 476 -41.99 7.83 -21.69
N ASP A 477 -40.75 8.06 -22.18
CA ASP A 477 -40.39 9.22 -22.99
C ASP A 477 -40.76 8.99 -24.48
N GLU A 478 -40.40 7.82 -25.04
CA GLU A 478 -40.57 7.51 -26.46
C GLU A 478 -41.87 6.75 -26.76
N GLY A 479 -42.61 6.31 -25.74
CA GLY A 479 -43.93 5.72 -25.86
C GLY A 479 -43.96 4.34 -26.51
N ALA A 480 -42.87 3.56 -26.48
CA ALA A 480 -42.82 2.25 -27.05
C ALA A 480 -43.79 1.27 -26.31
N HIS A 481 -44.51 0.46 -27.09
CA HIS A 481 -45.51 -0.43 -26.55
C HIS A 481 -44.91 -1.79 -26.14
N ILE A 482 -45.34 -2.32 -25.00
CA ILE A 482 -45.08 -3.68 -24.53
C ILE A 482 -46.37 -4.34 -24.10
N SER A 483 -46.61 -5.59 -24.49
CA SER A 483 -47.80 -6.33 -24.07
C SER A 483 -47.76 -6.62 -22.56
N LYS A 484 -48.92 -6.68 -21.91
CA LYS A 484 -48.99 -6.95 -20.46
C LYS A 484 -48.35 -8.27 -20.06
N ASP A 485 -48.48 -9.29 -20.90
CA ASP A 485 -47.90 -10.62 -20.68
C ASP A 485 -46.37 -10.61 -20.84
N ALA A 486 -45.86 -9.84 -21.80
CA ALA A 486 -44.42 -9.63 -21.98
C ALA A 486 -43.81 -8.84 -20.82
N LEU A 487 -44.51 -7.80 -20.35
CA LEU A 487 -44.06 -7.00 -19.20
C LEU A 487 -44.01 -7.86 -17.91
N ALA A 488 -44.99 -8.72 -17.68
CA ALA A 488 -44.99 -9.65 -16.54
C ALA A 488 -43.80 -10.62 -16.62
N ARG A 489 -43.48 -11.18 -17.79
CA ARG A 489 -42.29 -12.02 -18.01
C ARG A 489 -40.99 -11.26 -17.75
N VAL A 490 -40.90 -10.02 -18.20
CA VAL A 490 -39.74 -9.15 -17.94
C VAL A 490 -39.57 -8.90 -16.43
N GLN A 491 -40.67 -8.56 -15.73
CA GLN A 491 -40.60 -8.31 -14.28
C GLN A 491 -40.20 -9.55 -13.47
N GLU A 492 -40.55 -10.76 -13.94
CA GLU A 492 -40.18 -12.02 -13.31
C GLU A 492 -38.71 -12.39 -13.58
N LYS A 493 -38.30 -12.38 -14.86
CA LYS A 493 -36.97 -12.88 -15.28
C LYS A 493 -35.84 -11.89 -15.15
N MET A 494 -36.13 -10.60 -15.08
CA MET A 494 -35.15 -9.54 -14.89
C MET A 494 -34.93 -9.17 -13.42
N GLN A 495 -35.38 -9.99 -12.48
CA GLN A 495 -35.18 -9.71 -11.06
C GLN A 495 -33.68 -9.65 -10.73
N GLY A 496 -33.22 -8.52 -10.19
CA GLY A 496 -31.82 -8.29 -9.83
C GLY A 496 -30.87 -8.01 -11.01
N LEU A 497 -31.38 -7.88 -12.21
CA LEU A 497 -30.63 -7.47 -13.41
C LEU A 497 -30.98 -6.01 -13.76
N SER A 498 -30.09 -5.36 -14.51
CA SER A 498 -30.36 -4.05 -15.13
C SER A 498 -30.96 -4.30 -16.52
N PRO A 499 -32.26 -4.03 -16.72
CA PRO A 499 -32.90 -4.29 -18.00
C PRO A 499 -32.60 -3.18 -19.01
N LEU A 500 -32.18 -3.57 -20.22
CA LEU A 500 -31.98 -2.70 -21.37
C LEU A 500 -33.04 -3.05 -22.39
N TYR A 501 -33.95 -2.12 -22.73
CA TYR A 501 -35.08 -2.32 -23.62
C TYR A 501 -34.70 -1.98 -25.05
N LEU A 502 -35.03 -2.84 -25.98
CA LEU A 502 -34.86 -2.66 -27.41
C LEU A 502 -36.24 -2.55 -28.07
N ALA A 503 -36.51 -1.46 -28.77
CA ALA A 503 -37.74 -1.26 -29.52
C ALA A 503 -37.47 -0.99 -31.00
N VAL A 504 -38.36 -1.48 -31.86
CA VAL A 504 -38.32 -1.25 -33.30
C VAL A 504 -39.71 -0.75 -33.73
N ASP A 505 -39.75 0.40 -34.36
CA ASP A 505 -40.96 1.04 -34.88
C ASP A 505 -42.06 1.22 -33.80
N GLY A 506 -41.65 1.55 -32.58
CA GLY A 506 -42.56 1.77 -31.46
C GLY A 506 -43.00 0.51 -30.68
N GLU A 507 -42.55 -0.69 -31.07
CA GLU A 507 -42.84 -1.94 -30.37
C GLU A 507 -41.60 -2.51 -29.74
N ILE A 508 -41.68 -2.92 -28.45
CA ILE A 508 -40.54 -3.57 -27.77
C ILE A 508 -40.39 -5.00 -28.32
N VAL A 509 -39.23 -5.24 -28.95
CA VAL A 509 -38.87 -6.52 -29.58
C VAL A 509 -38.07 -7.42 -28.63
N GLY A 510 -37.39 -6.83 -27.62
CA GLY A 510 -36.68 -7.61 -26.66
C GLY A 510 -36.19 -6.77 -25.49
N VAL A 511 -35.77 -7.46 -24.42
CA VAL A 511 -35.15 -6.87 -23.23
C VAL A 511 -33.92 -7.69 -22.88
N LEU A 512 -32.77 -7.01 -22.76
CA LEU A 512 -31.51 -7.61 -22.39
C LEU A 512 -31.26 -7.34 -20.88
N GLY A 513 -30.96 -8.41 -20.15
CA GLY A 513 -30.62 -8.31 -18.72
C GLY A 513 -29.10 -8.27 -18.54
N VAL A 514 -28.59 -7.20 -17.99
CA VAL A 514 -27.18 -7.01 -17.73
C VAL A 514 -26.96 -7.01 -16.23
N HIS A 515 -25.87 -7.62 -15.75
CA HIS A 515 -25.46 -7.56 -14.36
C HIS A 515 -23.97 -7.29 -14.24
N ASP A 516 -23.56 -6.72 -13.14
CA ASP A 516 -22.16 -6.53 -12.77
C ASP A 516 -21.80 -7.62 -11.76
N PRO A 517 -20.93 -8.59 -12.11
CA PRO A 517 -20.62 -9.73 -11.25
C PRO A 517 -19.86 -9.29 -9.99
N LEU A 518 -20.11 -9.99 -8.88
CA LEU A 518 -19.30 -9.82 -7.68
C LEU A 518 -17.86 -10.26 -7.94
N LYS A 519 -16.91 -9.55 -7.35
CA LYS A 519 -15.50 -9.98 -7.32
C LYS A 519 -15.38 -11.38 -6.69
N PRO A 520 -14.40 -12.17 -7.11
CA PRO A 520 -14.19 -13.49 -6.51
C PRO A 520 -13.91 -13.37 -5.01
N ASN A 521 -14.43 -14.32 -4.23
CA ASN A 521 -14.22 -14.46 -2.80
C ASN A 521 -14.80 -13.34 -1.89
N VAL A 522 -15.70 -12.49 -2.38
CA VAL A 522 -16.33 -11.42 -1.56
C VAL A 522 -16.97 -11.97 -0.30
N ALA A 523 -17.80 -13.00 -0.41
CA ALA A 523 -18.51 -13.61 0.73
C ALA A 523 -17.55 -14.24 1.75
N GLU A 524 -16.44 -14.85 1.28
CA GLU A 524 -15.40 -15.39 2.15
C GLU A 524 -14.69 -14.28 2.93
N VAL A 525 -14.31 -13.19 2.24
CA VAL A 525 -13.65 -12.03 2.85
C VAL A 525 -14.55 -11.37 3.89
N ILE A 526 -15.83 -11.16 3.59
CA ILE A 526 -16.81 -10.61 4.54
C ILE A 526 -16.94 -11.52 5.76
N THR A 527 -17.04 -12.83 5.56
CA THR A 527 -17.11 -13.80 6.66
C THR A 527 -15.86 -13.76 7.53
N GLU A 528 -14.67 -13.68 6.94
CA GLU A 528 -13.40 -13.60 7.66
C GLU A 528 -13.28 -12.29 8.43
N LEU A 529 -13.65 -11.14 7.85
CA LEU A 529 -13.69 -9.84 8.51
C LEU A 529 -14.63 -9.83 9.72
N LYS A 530 -15.82 -10.44 9.59
CA LYS A 530 -16.74 -10.64 10.73
C LYS A 530 -16.11 -11.49 11.82
N GLY A 531 -15.37 -12.54 11.47
CA GLY A 531 -14.57 -13.36 12.39
C GLY A 531 -13.47 -12.56 13.12
N MET A 532 -12.98 -11.49 12.50
CA MET A 532 -11.96 -10.58 13.06
C MET A 532 -12.57 -9.39 13.84
N GLY A 533 -13.86 -9.40 14.15
CA GLY A 533 -14.49 -8.44 15.04
C GLY A 533 -15.25 -7.30 14.35
N ILE A 534 -15.40 -7.32 13.04
CA ILE A 534 -16.36 -6.46 12.34
C ILE A 534 -17.77 -6.95 12.65
N LYS A 535 -18.61 -6.08 13.21
CA LYS A 535 -19.95 -6.43 13.67
C LYS A 535 -21.01 -6.21 12.60
N HIS A 536 -20.82 -5.18 11.78
CA HIS A 536 -21.77 -4.75 10.77
C HIS A 536 -21.08 -4.56 9.43
N VAL A 537 -21.63 -5.14 8.39
CA VAL A 537 -21.23 -4.93 7.01
C VAL A 537 -22.39 -4.32 6.26
N VAL A 538 -22.15 -3.14 5.69
CA VAL A 538 -23.16 -2.31 5.03
C VAL A 538 -22.76 -2.12 3.56
N MET A 539 -23.72 -2.14 2.64
CA MET A 539 -23.52 -1.76 1.25
C MET A 539 -24.37 -0.53 0.91
N LEU A 540 -23.77 0.43 0.23
CA LEU A 540 -24.46 1.60 -0.30
C LEU A 540 -24.38 1.60 -1.84
N THR A 541 -25.53 1.79 -2.50
CA THR A 541 -25.59 1.76 -3.97
C THR A 541 -26.67 2.69 -4.52
N GLY A 542 -26.45 3.22 -5.72
CA GLY A 542 -27.48 3.89 -6.50
C GLY A 542 -28.41 2.93 -7.27
N ASP A 543 -28.17 1.61 -7.20
CA ASP A 543 -29.01 0.62 -7.86
C ASP A 543 -30.35 0.48 -7.15
N THR A 544 -31.31 -0.13 -7.90
CA THR A 544 -32.63 -0.42 -7.39
C THR A 544 -32.59 -1.39 -6.20
N TYR A 545 -33.59 -1.28 -5.33
CA TYR A 545 -33.72 -2.12 -4.15
C TYR A 545 -33.55 -3.63 -4.43
N LYS A 546 -34.18 -4.16 -5.50
CA LYS A 546 -34.09 -5.60 -5.84
C LYS A 546 -32.69 -6.05 -6.22
N THR A 547 -31.96 -5.21 -6.96
CA THR A 547 -30.56 -5.49 -7.32
C THR A 547 -29.67 -5.48 -6.09
N ALA A 548 -29.82 -4.48 -5.23
CA ALA A 548 -29.10 -4.35 -3.98
C ALA A 548 -29.36 -5.51 -3.02
N GLU A 549 -30.62 -5.94 -2.88
CA GLU A 549 -31.01 -7.08 -2.04
C GLU A 549 -30.34 -8.38 -2.49
N ARG A 550 -30.35 -8.68 -3.80
CA ARG A 550 -29.70 -9.86 -4.36
C ARG A 550 -28.19 -9.87 -4.06
N ILE A 551 -27.50 -8.76 -4.33
CA ILE A 551 -26.07 -8.63 -4.10
C ILE A 551 -25.74 -8.75 -2.62
N ALA A 552 -26.52 -8.12 -1.75
CA ALA A 552 -26.34 -8.21 -0.31
C ALA A 552 -26.48 -9.65 0.20
N GLN A 553 -27.45 -10.41 -0.28
CA GLN A 553 -27.63 -11.81 0.06
C GLN A 553 -26.47 -12.67 -0.44
N GLU A 554 -26.03 -12.50 -1.69
CA GLU A 554 -24.96 -13.25 -2.31
C GLU A 554 -23.60 -12.97 -1.62
N ALA A 555 -23.33 -11.71 -1.27
CA ALA A 555 -22.11 -11.29 -0.57
C ALA A 555 -22.13 -11.56 0.94
N GLY A 556 -23.27 -11.84 1.57
CA GLY A 556 -23.42 -12.02 3.00
C GLY A 556 -23.35 -10.71 3.79
N ILE A 557 -23.86 -9.62 3.22
CA ILE A 557 -23.94 -8.28 3.81
C ILE A 557 -25.16 -8.19 4.75
N ASP A 558 -25.01 -7.44 5.87
CA ASP A 558 -26.04 -7.37 6.91
C ASP A 558 -27.10 -6.30 6.65
N GLU A 559 -26.66 -5.17 6.09
CA GLU A 559 -27.50 -3.98 5.87
C GLU A 559 -27.16 -3.38 4.51
N PHE A 560 -28.14 -2.80 3.81
CA PHE A 560 -27.86 -2.10 2.56
C PHE A 560 -28.75 -0.87 2.39
N GLY A 561 -28.24 0.13 1.67
CA GLY A 561 -28.98 1.28 1.17
C GLY A 561 -29.02 1.23 -0.36
N ALA A 562 -30.20 1.34 -0.94
CA ALA A 562 -30.48 1.31 -2.37
C ALA A 562 -31.04 2.65 -2.86
N ASP A 563 -31.01 2.89 -4.17
CA ASP A 563 -31.52 4.11 -4.83
C ASP A 563 -30.90 5.40 -4.26
N LEU A 564 -29.61 5.36 -3.81
CA LEU A 564 -28.93 6.46 -3.15
C LEU A 564 -28.18 7.36 -4.13
N LEU A 565 -28.39 8.65 -4.01
CA LEU A 565 -27.52 9.67 -4.59
C LEU A 565 -26.21 9.82 -3.78
N PRO A 566 -25.15 10.46 -4.31
CA PRO A 566 -23.91 10.68 -3.57
C PRO A 566 -24.11 11.41 -2.23
N GLU A 567 -25.03 12.36 -2.17
CA GLU A 567 -25.38 13.12 -0.96
C GLU A 567 -26.08 12.22 0.06
N ASP A 568 -26.94 11.29 -0.37
CA ASP A 568 -27.63 10.35 0.51
C ASP A 568 -26.65 9.37 1.15
N LYS A 569 -25.62 8.93 0.44
CA LYS A 569 -24.54 8.10 1.01
C LYS A 569 -23.83 8.82 2.16
N TYR A 570 -23.55 10.11 2.00
CA TYR A 570 -22.96 10.93 3.07
C TYR A 570 -23.87 11.03 4.31
N GLU A 571 -25.15 11.36 4.13
CA GLU A 571 -26.11 11.44 5.26
C GLU A 571 -26.31 10.06 5.91
N TYR A 572 -26.26 8.99 5.14
CA TYR A 572 -26.33 7.62 5.68
C TYR A 572 -25.14 7.32 6.62
N LEU A 573 -23.91 7.63 6.20
CA LEU A 573 -22.74 7.48 7.06
C LEU A 573 -22.83 8.33 8.32
N LYS A 574 -23.32 9.56 8.20
CA LYS A 574 -23.52 10.48 9.33
C LYS A 574 -24.51 9.92 10.35
N LYS A 575 -25.58 9.25 9.89
CA LYS A 575 -26.53 8.54 10.75
C LYS A 575 -25.85 7.39 11.49
N LEU A 576 -25.08 6.54 10.79
CA LEU A 576 -24.35 5.45 11.42
C LEU A 576 -23.34 5.96 12.48
N LYS A 577 -22.65 7.08 12.21
CA LYS A 577 -21.77 7.74 13.21
C LYS A 577 -22.53 8.26 14.42
N ALA A 578 -23.73 8.81 14.23
CA ALA A 578 -24.58 9.26 15.31
C ALA A 578 -25.08 8.10 16.20
N GLU A 579 -25.17 6.89 15.66
CA GLU A 579 -25.43 5.65 16.40
C GLU A 579 -24.22 5.17 17.22
N GLY A 580 -23.06 5.84 17.11
CA GLY A 580 -21.83 5.50 17.83
C GLY A 580 -20.99 4.41 17.16
N ARG A 581 -21.23 4.11 15.88
CA ARG A 581 -20.44 3.14 15.11
C ARG A 581 -19.09 3.76 14.72
N THR A 582 -18.05 2.94 14.69
CA THR A 582 -16.71 3.30 14.14
C THR A 582 -16.60 2.72 12.74
N ILE A 583 -16.56 3.60 11.75
CA ILE A 583 -16.81 3.27 10.35
C ILE A 583 -15.52 3.25 9.54
N ALA A 584 -15.28 2.14 8.83
CA ALA A 584 -14.37 2.06 7.69
C ALA A 584 -15.18 2.09 6.40
N MET A 585 -14.95 3.08 5.52
CA MET A 585 -15.62 3.18 4.20
C MET A 585 -14.66 2.72 3.11
N VAL A 586 -15.13 1.82 2.24
CA VAL A 586 -14.40 1.32 1.07
C VAL A 586 -15.13 1.74 -0.19
N GLY A 587 -14.46 2.46 -1.07
CA GLY A 587 -15.04 2.95 -2.33
C GLY A 587 -13.97 3.10 -3.42
N ASP A 588 -14.40 3.35 -4.66
CA ASP A 588 -13.53 3.51 -5.82
C ASP A 588 -13.76 4.82 -6.59
N GLY A 589 -14.90 5.47 -6.40
CA GLY A 589 -15.41 6.55 -7.23
C GLY A 589 -15.21 7.96 -6.69
N ILE A 590 -15.33 8.92 -7.60
CA ILE A 590 -15.39 10.36 -7.28
C ILE A 590 -16.62 10.65 -6.41
N ASN A 591 -17.71 9.95 -6.66
CA ASN A 591 -19.00 10.11 -5.96
C ASN A 591 -18.92 9.75 -4.47
N ASP A 592 -17.97 8.90 -4.08
CA ASP A 592 -17.81 8.44 -2.71
C ASP A 592 -16.84 9.30 -1.89
N SER A 593 -16.16 10.27 -2.52
CA SER A 593 -15.16 11.11 -1.85
C SER A 593 -15.68 11.82 -0.60
N PRO A 594 -16.90 12.38 -0.56
CA PRO A 594 -17.46 12.97 0.66
C PRO A 594 -17.69 11.93 1.77
N ALA A 595 -18.12 10.72 1.39
CA ALA A 595 -18.37 9.62 2.31
C ALA A 595 -17.05 9.04 2.86
N LEU A 596 -16.02 8.88 2.00
CA LEU A 596 -14.67 8.46 2.39
C LEU A 596 -14.06 9.40 3.43
N ASN A 597 -14.19 10.71 3.23
CA ASN A 597 -13.66 11.72 4.16
C ASN A 597 -14.43 11.77 5.49
N LEU A 598 -15.74 11.48 5.48
CA LEU A 598 -16.56 11.45 6.70
C LEU A 598 -16.27 10.23 7.57
N ALA A 599 -15.90 9.10 7.00
CA ALA A 599 -15.60 7.87 7.73
C ALA A 599 -14.50 8.08 8.79
N ASP A 600 -14.36 7.16 9.74
CA ASP A 600 -13.23 7.18 10.68
C ASP A 600 -11.92 6.73 10.00
N VAL A 601 -12.07 5.94 8.94
CA VAL A 601 -11.02 5.62 7.98
C VAL A 601 -11.62 5.38 6.60
N GLY A 602 -11.18 6.15 5.60
CA GLY A 602 -11.55 6.00 4.20
C GLY A 602 -10.52 5.15 3.44
N LEU A 603 -11.00 4.16 2.69
CA LEU A 603 -10.19 3.26 1.88
C LEU A 603 -10.57 3.38 0.41
N ALA A 604 -9.61 3.65 -0.45
CA ALA A 604 -9.80 3.64 -1.91
C ALA A 604 -9.25 2.36 -2.53
N MET A 605 -9.99 1.79 -3.50
CA MET A 605 -9.51 0.67 -4.30
C MET A 605 -8.52 1.14 -5.38
N GLY A 606 -7.61 0.26 -5.80
CA GLY A 606 -6.53 0.59 -6.75
C GLY A 606 -7.01 1.09 -8.12
N GLN A 607 -8.13 0.59 -8.60
CA GLN A 607 -8.79 1.04 -9.84
C GLN A 607 -9.62 2.32 -9.63
N GLY A 608 -9.78 2.79 -8.38
CA GLY A 608 -10.52 3.99 -8.07
C GLY A 608 -9.94 5.25 -8.70
N SER A 609 -10.77 6.27 -8.81
CA SER A 609 -10.37 7.57 -9.37
C SER A 609 -9.20 8.18 -8.62
N ASP A 610 -8.38 9.00 -9.29
CA ASP A 610 -7.27 9.71 -8.65
C ASP A 610 -7.76 10.62 -7.50
N ILE A 611 -8.97 11.17 -7.61
CA ILE A 611 -9.59 11.98 -6.55
C ILE A 611 -9.92 11.11 -5.33
N ALA A 612 -10.49 9.92 -5.52
CA ALA A 612 -10.77 9.00 -4.42
C ALA A 612 -9.48 8.58 -3.70
N LYS A 613 -8.41 8.29 -4.46
CA LYS A 613 -7.09 7.97 -3.90
C LYS A 613 -6.47 9.15 -3.14
N GLU A 614 -6.70 10.39 -3.58
CA GLU A 614 -6.18 11.57 -2.90
C GLU A 614 -6.92 11.83 -1.58
N VAL A 615 -8.22 11.62 -1.55
CA VAL A 615 -9.07 11.86 -0.36
C VAL A 615 -8.95 10.72 0.66
N ALA A 616 -8.82 9.47 0.21
CA ALA A 616 -8.77 8.30 1.09
C ALA A 616 -7.53 8.31 2.01
N ASP A 617 -7.69 7.76 3.20
CA ASP A 617 -6.63 7.59 4.21
C ASP A 617 -5.72 6.39 3.92
N ILE A 618 -6.28 5.39 3.25
CA ILE A 618 -5.59 4.17 2.85
C ILE A 618 -5.95 3.87 1.38
N VAL A 619 -4.95 3.57 0.57
CA VAL A 619 -5.15 3.14 -0.82
C VAL A 619 -4.71 1.68 -0.94
N LEU A 620 -5.60 0.84 -1.46
CA LEU A 620 -5.32 -0.56 -1.76
C LEU A 620 -4.94 -0.65 -3.23
N SER A 621 -3.69 -0.97 -3.55
CA SER A 621 -3.24 -1.06 -4.96
C SER A 621 -3.83 -2.26 -5.70
N ASP A 622 -4.20 -3.31 -4.95
CA ASP A 622 -4.84 -4.51 -5.48
C ASP A 622 -6.36 -4.32 -5.56
N THR A 623 -6.98 -4.90 -6.59
CA THR A 623 -8.44 -5.00 -6.73
C THR A 623 -9.04 -6.07 -5.82
N ASN A 624 -8.21 -6.93 -5.24
CA ASN A 624 -8.61 -8.03 -4.40
C ASN A 624 -8.96 -7.58 -2.99
N LEU A 625 -10.19 -7.82 -2.57
CA LEU A 625 -10.67 -7.49 -1.22
C LEU A 625 -9.93 -8.24 -0.08
N ARG A 626 -9.14 -9.27 -0.37
CA ARG A 626 -8.26 -9.92 0.63
C ARG A 626 -7.23 -8.98 1.25
N SER A 627 -6.90 -7.89 0.58
CA SER A 627 -6.05 -6.82 1.13
C SER A 627 -6.63 -6.21 2.40
N LEU A 628 -7.97 -6.18 2.56
CA LEU A 628 -8.64 -5.73 3.80
C LEU A 628 -8.32 -6.66 4.99
N ILE A 629 -8.21 -7.96 4.76
CA ILE A 629 -7.82 -8.94 5.80
C ILE A 629 -6.38 -8.69 6.24
N ASN A 630 -5.47 -8.51 5.28
CA ASN A 630 -4.08 -8.20 5.56
C ASN A 630 -3.96 -6.87 6.33
N LEU A 631 -4.72 -5.85 5.93
CA LEU A 631 -4.79 -4.57 6.63
C LEU A 631 -5.31 -4.73 8.06
N ARG A 632 -6.33 -5.56 8.29
CA ARG A 632 -6.86 -5.84 9.63
C ARG A 632 -5.81 -6.51 10.52
N ILE A 633 -5.09 -7.52 10.00
CA ILE A 633 -4.00 -8.20 10.70
C ILE A 633 -2.89 -7.21 11.09
N LEU A 634 -2.49 -6.34 10.16
CA LEU A 634 -1.49 -5.29 10.41
C LEU A 634 -1.94 -4.31 11.49
N SER A 635 -3.16 -3.83 11.38
CA SER A 635 -3.75 -2.82 12.28
C SER A 635 -3.87 -3.33 13.72
N GLU A 636 -4.42 -4.54 13.89
CA GLU A 636 -4.49 -5.17 15.20
C GLU A 636 -3.11 -5.55 15.74
N GLY A 637 -2.24 -6.07 14.85
CA GLY A 637 -0.87 -6.42 15.19
C GLY A 637 -0.09 -5.23 15.71
N LEU A 638 -0.18 -4.07 15.05
CA LEU A 638 0.44 -2.82 15.49
C LEU A 638 -0.09 -2.39 16.86
N THR A 639 -1.41 -2.35 17.05
CA THR A 639 -2.03 -1.96 18.32
C THR A 639 -1.61 -2.87 19.48
N LYS A 640 -1.58 -4.19 19.25
CA LYS A 640 -1.11 -5.19 20.22
C LYS A 640 0.39 -5.00 20.53
N ARG A 641 1.21 -4.72 19.51
CA ARG A 641 2.66 -4.53 19.66
C ARG A 641 2.99 -3.26 20.43
N LEU A 642 2.34 -2.14 20.12
CA LEU A 642 2.49 -0.88 20.86
C LEU A 642 2.14 -1.07 22.34
N THR A 643 0.98 -1.70 22.64
CA THR A 643 0.55 -1.96 24.02
C THR A 643 1.51 -2.90 24.74
N SER A 644 2.00 -3.96 24.09
CA SER A 644 2.97 -4.90 24.67
C SER A 644 4.31 -4.22 24.93
N SER A 645 4.80 -3.41 23.98
CA SER A 645 6.05 -2.65 24.14
C SER A 645 5.97 -1.70 25.31
N PHE A 646 4.87 -0.96 25.44
CA PHE A 646 4.64 -0.09 26.60
C PHE A 646 4.72 -0.87 27.92
N LYS A 647 3.98 -1.97 28.06
CA LYS A 647 3.98 -2.79 29.27
C LYS A 647 5.38 -3.34 29.58
N ASN A 648 6.08 -3.86 28.58
CA ASN A 648 7.41 -4.44 28.75
C ASN A 648 8.46 -3.40 29.19
N VAL A 649 8.47 -2.24 28.54
CA VAL A 649 9.38 -1.14 28.89
C VAL A 649 9.09 -0.64 30.31
N MET A 650 7.82 -0.42 30.65
CA MET A 650 7.43 0.02 31.98
C MET A 650 7.83 -0.97 33.06
N CYS A 651 7.53 -2.25 32.88
CA CYS A 651 7.83 -3.29 33.84
C CYS A 651 9.35 -3.46 34.04
N PHE A 652 10.10 -3.54 32.93
CA PHE A 652 11.55 -3.76 32.99
C PHE A 652 12.29 -2.58 33.63
N ASN A 653 11.98 -1.36 33.19
CA ASN A 653 12.62 -0.14 33.70
C ASN A 653 12.26 0.11 35.18
N SER A 654 11.01 -0.16 35.58
CA SER A 654 10.63 -0.11 37.00
C SER A 654 11.38 -1.12 37.85
N GLY A 655 11.62 -2.32 37.32
CA GLY A 655 12.45 -3.33 37.96
C GLY A 655 13.93 -2.87 38.14
N LEU A 656 14.50 -2.33 37.04
CA LEU A 656 15.86 -1.76 37.11
C LEU A 656 15.98 -0.60 38.14
N LEU A 657 14.97 0.27 38.16
CA LEU A 657 14.87 1.36 39.10
C LEU A 657 14.86 0.86 40.56
N ALA A 658 14.02 -0.14 40.86
CA ALA A 658 13.95 -0.75 42.18
C ALA A 658 15.28 -1.40 42.62
N LEU A 659 15.91 -2.18 41.71
CA LEU A 659 17.20 -2.81 41.95
C LEU A 659 18.33 -1.77 42.16
N GLY A 660 18.31 -0.65 41.45
CA GLY A 660 19.26 0.44 41.58
C GLY A 660 19.11 1.20 42.92
N ILE A 661 17.86 1.49 43.33
CA ILE A 661 17.56 2.19 44.60
C ILE A 661 17.92 1.30 45.80
N THR A 662 17.64 0.00 45.74
CA THR A 662 18.02 -0.95 46.78
C THR A 662 19.56 -1.15 46.85
N GLY A 663 20.29 -0.83 45.78
CA GLY A 663 21.74 -0.96 45.69
C GLY A 663 22.19 -2.37 45.25
N VAL A 664 21.27 -3.21 44.79
CA VAL A 664 21.58 -4.55 44.25
C VAL A 664 22.40 -4.44 42.97
N ILE A 665 22.11 -3.45 42.14
CA ILE A 665 22.86 -3.16 40.90
C ILE A 665 23.49 -1.76 40.97
N THR A 666 24.64 -1.63 40.31
CA THR A 666 25.32 -0.32 40.21
C THR A 666 24.62 0.59 39.19
N PRO A 667 24.73 1.92 39.30
CA PRO A 667 24.18 2.84 38.29
C PRO A 667 24.66 2.56 36.87
N GLN A 668 25.93 2.14 36.70
CA GLN A 668 26.48 1.75 35.39
C GLN A 668 25.84 0.50 34.83
N ALA A 669 25.64 -0.54 35.67
CA ALA A 669 24.95 -1.76 35.27
C ALA A 669 23.47 -1.47 34.93
N SER A 670 22.81 -0.59 35.69
CA SER A 670 21.44 -0.16 35.39
C SER A 670 21.34 0.53 34.02
N SER A 671 22.25 1.49 33.74
CA SER A 671 22.31 2.19 32.46
C SER A 671 22.60 1.23 31.29
N PHE A 672 23.54 0.29 31.45
CA PHE A 672 23.83 -0.72 30.44
C PHE A 672 22.63 -1.61 30.15
N LEU A 673 21.97 -2.15 31.17
CA LEU A 673 20.79 -3.03 31.02
C LEU A 673 19.62 -2.26 30.43
N HIS A 674 19.42 -0.99 30.79
CA HIS A 674 18.42 -0.10 30.21
C HIS A 674 18.63 0.04 28.70
N ASN A 675 19.83 0.43 28.25
CA ASN A 675 20.14 0.60 26.83
C ASN A 675 20.04 -0.72 26.06
N ALA A 676 20.55 -1.83 26.63
CA ALA A 676 20.45 -3.16 26.02
C ALA A 676 18.98 -3.61 25.85
N SER A 677 18.13 -3.32 26.86
CA SER A 677 16.70 -3.65 26.78
C SER A 677 15.96 -2.79 25.75
N THR A 678 16.31 -1.52 25.64
CA THR A 678 15.76 -0.59 24.65
C THR A 678 16.02 -1.11 23.23
N ILE A 679 17.26 -1.50 22.93
CA ILE A 679 17.63 -2.10 21.65
C ILE A 679 16.90 -3.45 21.45
N GLY A 680 16.88 -4.30 22.47
CA GLY A 680 16.21 -5.61 22.39
C GLY A 680 14.71 -5.50 22.12
N PHE A 681 14.01 -4.57 22.76
CA PHE A 681 12.59 -4.29 22.48
C PHE A 681 12.40 -3.65 21.12
N GLY A 682 13.31 -2.77 20.69
CA GLY A 682 13.33 -2.21 19.33
C GLY A 682 13.44 -3.30 18.26
N LEU A 683 14.46 -4.16 18.35
CA LEU A 683 14.66 -5.28 17.40
C LEU A 683 13.49 -6.27 17.39
N ARG A 684 12.81 -6.47 18.51
CA ARG A 684 11.57 -7.27 18.52
C ARG A 684 10.49 -6.64 17.64
N ASN A 685 10.43 -5.31 17.57
CA ASN A 685 9.41 -4.57 16.84
C ASN A 685 9.67 -4.50 15.32
N THR A 686 10.85 -4.84 14.84
CA THR A 686 11.15 -4.94 13.39
C THR A 686 10.71 -6.27 12.76
N ARG A 687 10.14 -7.20 13.53
CA ARG A 687 9.60 -8.47 12.99
C ARG A 687 8.35 -8.21 12.15
N SER A 688 8.21 -8.94 11.03
CA SER A 688 7.01 -8.85 10.18
C SER A 688 5.72 -9.10 10.98
N TYR A 689 4.66 -8.43 10.58
CA TYR A 689 3.29 -8.66 11.08
C TYR A 689 2.56 -9.72 10.27
N LEU A 690 2.84 -9.76 8.95
CA LEU A 690 2.22 -10.72 8.04
C LEU A 690 3.02 -12.03 8.03
N PRO A 691 2.36 -13.19 7.94
CA PRO A 691 3.04 -14.47 7.76
C PRO A 691 3.78 -14.47 6.42
N SER A 692 5.03 -15.01 6.39
CA SER A 692 5.77 -15.20 5.16
C SER A 692 5.00 -16.15 4.22
N GLN A 693 4.84 -15.77 2.95
CA GLN A 693 4.10 -16.54 1.94
C GLN A 693 4.65 -17.96 1.71
N GLU A 694 5.90 -18.24 2.07
CA GLU A 694 6.55 -19.56 1.90
C GLU A 694 5.91 -20.70 2.71
N LYS A 695 5.04 -20.41 3.70
CA LYS A 695 4.38 -21.46 4.50
C LYS A 695 3.01 -21.91 3.98
N LYS A 696 2.40 -21.24 2.99
CA LYS A 696 1.06 -21.62 2.49
C LYS A 696 1.09 -22.69 1.40
N GLU A 697 2.15 -22.81 0.61
CA GLU A 697 2.23 -23.85 -0.44
C GLU A 697 2.49 -25.30 0.10
N GLY A 698 2.89 -25.43 1.37
CA GLY A 698 3.18 -26.74 2.00
C GLY A 698 2.02 -27.36 2.78
N THR A 699 0.88 -26.66 2.97
CA THR A 699 -0.19 -27.11 3.88
C THR A 699 -1.48 -27.50 3.17
N GLU A 700 -1.65 -27.19 1.87
CA GLU A 700 -2.87 -27.53 1.13
C GLU A 700 -2.99 -28.99 0.66
N THR A 701 -1.98 -29.84 0.92
CA THR A 701 -1.99 -31.23 0.42
C THR A 701 -2.42 -32.27 1.44
N LYS A 702 -2.89 -31.90 2.65
CA LYS A 702 -3.38 -32.88 3.65
C LYS A 702 -4.59 -32.40 4.45
N ALA A 703 -5.68 -32.06 3.82
CA ALA A 703 -6.98 -32.00 4.50
C ALA A 703 -7.94 -32.99 3.84
N LYS A 704 -8.24 -34.08 4.54
CA LYS A 704 -9.36 -34.98 4.22
C LYS A 704 -10.67 -34.19 4.33
N PRO A 705 -11.67 -34.47 3.47
CA PRO A 705 -12.98 -33.85 3.57
C PRO A 705 -13.66 -34.27 4.87
N LYS A 706 -13.96 -33.30 5.71
CA LYS A 706 -14.87 -33.47 6.86
C LYS A 706 -16.25 -32.96 6.45
N ASP A 707 -17.23 -33.78 6.83
CA ASP A 707 -18.65 -33.63 6.62
C ASP A 707 -19.17 -32.19 6.76
N GLU A 708 -20.01 -31.74 5.80
CA GLU A 708 -20.73 -30.50 5.82
C GLU A 708 -21.64 -30.37 7.06
N PRO A 709 -21.55 -29.30 7.84
CA PRO A 709 -22.62 -28.93 8.74
C PRO A 709 -23.63 -28.07 7.97
N LYS A 710 -24.85 -28.57 7.82
CA LYS A 710 -26.01 -27.80 7.33
C LYS A 710 -26.17 -26.51 8.14
N ALA A 711 -25.71 -25.39 7.56
CA ALA A 711 -25.96 -24.06 8.09
C ALA A 711 -27.45 -23.73 7.97
N LYS A 712 -28.13 -23.55 9.08
CA LYS A 712 -29.45 -22.94 9.13
C LYS A 712 -29.30 -21.46 8.75
N LEU A 713 -29.81 -21.09 7.60
CA LEU A 713 -30.02 -19.71 7.18
C LEU A 713 -30.87 -18.97 8.23
N LYS A 714 -30.26 -18.07 8.95
CA LYS A 714 -30.93 -17.11 9.82
C LYS A 714 -31.20 -15.85 9.00
N GLY A 715 -32.49 -15.56 8.84
CA GLY A 715 -33.08 -14.25 8.55
C GLY A 715 -32.57 -13.48 7.34
N ALA A 716 -33.49 -13.09 6.46
CA ALA A 716 -33.21 -12.17 5.36
C ALA A 716 -32.62 -10.83 5.88
N PRO A 717 -31.73 -10.16 5.10
CA PRO A 717 -31.17 -8.87 5.48
C PRO A 717 -32.29 -7.83 5.66
N LYS A 718 -32.17 -7.01 6.70
CA LYS A 718 -33.12 -5.93 6.99
C LYS A 718 -32.83 -4.72 6.12
N ALA A 719 -33.81 -4.39 5.24
CA ALA A 719 -33.87 -3.05 4.68
C ALA A 719 -34.26 -2.05 5.76
N LEU A 720 -33.58 -0.94 5.82
CA LEU A 720 -33.94 0.15 6.71
C LEU A 720 -35.13 0.92 6.12
N PRO A 721 -36.08 1.39 6.93
CA PRO A 721 -37.29 2.02 6.41
C PRO A 721 -36.97 3.33 5.67
N GLU A 722 -37.58 3.48 4.51
CA GLU A 722 -37.64 4.75 3.78
C GLU A 722 -38.35 5.81 4.64
N ASP A 723 -37.67 6.89 4.95
CA ASP A 723 -38.28 8.07 5.55
C ASP A 723 -38.87 8.92 4.40
N ARG A 724 -40.10 8.48 3.96
CA ARG A 724 -40.87 9.24 2.97
C ARG A 724 -41.55 10.43 3.66
N THR A 725 -40.81 11.52 3.85
CA THR A 725 -41.41 12.83 4.11
C THR A 725 -40.78 13.91 3.23
N SER A 726 -41.02 13.83 1.95
CA SER A 726 -40.90 15.00 1.07
C SER A 726 -42.15 15.10 0.22
N THR A 727 -43.08 15.90 0.73
CA THR A 727 -44.23 16.40 -0.01
C THR A 727 -43.71 17.25 -1.20
N PRO A 728 -44.17 17.05 -2.43
CA PRO A 728 -43.71 17.84 -3.57
C PRO A 728 -44.18 19.31 -3.43
N PRO A 729 -43.37 20.30 -3.83
CA PRO A 729 -43.78 21.70 -3.79
C PRO A 729 -44.91 21.96 -4.79
N LYS A 730 -46.00 22.55 -4.29
CA LYS A 730 -47.12 23.04 -5.08
C LYS A 730 -46.59 24.03 -6.15
N LYS A 731 -46.86 23.74 -7.38
CA LYS A 731 -46.72 24.70 -8.50
C LYS A 731 -47.66 25.88 -8.23
N THR A 732 -47.10 27.03 -7.91
CA THR A 732 -47.78 28.32 -8.02
C THR A 732 -47.73 28.73 -9.49
N LYS A 733 -48.94 28.91 -10.07
CA LYS A 733 -49.16 29.64 -11.30
C LYS A 733 -48.84 31.13 -11.07
N GLU A 734 -47.90 31.67 -11.80
CA GLU A 734 -48.03 32.95 -12.51
C GLU A 734 -46.98 32.95 -13.66
#